data_caf1263d8d9cf461251a15890534ca41
#
_entry.id   caf1263d8d9cf461251a15890534ca41
#
_cell.length_a   1.000
_cell.length_b   1.000
_cell.length_c   1.000
_cell.angle_alpha   90.00
_cell.angle_beta   90.00
_cell.angle_gamma   90.00
#
_symmetry.space_group_name_H-M   'P 1'
#
loop_
_entity.id
_entity.type
_entity.pdbx_description
1 polymer ?
#
loop_
_entity_poly.entity_id
_entity_poly.type
_entity_poly.pdbx_seq_one_letter_code
_entity_poly.pdbx_strand_id
1 'polypeptide(L)'
;ITSLLRGWCPGVLCSCLALPSFAAADAGAAFAAQRHDLKLSFRSAPLREVVTAFTRQTGVVFSYETSLGERTMTDVDVALNGSTLDEMLASVFAGSGISYKIKDKVVALSASAAASPAPAAKPTLQRKHTVVGRVTDEAGEPLAGVSVLVKNTVVGTSTDADGRYSLTFTGDDAALVFMYLGFQTAEEPVGARSTLDVTLRENKQILEEVVVVGYGSVKRRDLIGAVDQVDSRQFAERSNPSVSRSLQGAIPNLNISMRDGKPSRAATIDIRGTGSIGSGGGALVLIDGVEGDLETVNPQDIASVSVLKDASSAAIYGARGAFGVILVTTKSASEGEVNVTYNGSFSIHSRTVKPNLVTDGYEWTTGYINAWNGYYNGSKELNSSINNIVPYSDSWYRELARRSQDPSLERVRINDAGKYEYFGNTDWTKAFYKDVNYSHEHNLSISGGGKNADYYVSGRFYDQDGIYRVGDERYKQYNVRAKGNVRIRPWLRLNNNMDFAVVDYHQPMLYYSNQLVPRMIEHSGQPVSLITNPDGTWTYAAVLNGYAGFAEGTSYQQEDKFTLKDKLGVEIDLVKDVLKVSGDLSYLYSRNTRERVTNMYTGYTGPESTITVNESQGSTLENVRYDMNYISSNIYAEYTPKLGDDHSLKLLGGWNLEKKKYRTLTIRREGLTVPSKPSFGLMDGVTSDPAVGGYCLL
;
A
#
# COMPACT_ATOMS: atom_id res chain seq x y z
N ILE A 1 25.54 16.97 2.86
CA ILE A 1 24.88 15.89 3.65
C ILE A 1 24.94 14.58 2.88
N THR A 2 24.84 14.58 1.56
CA THR A 2 24.98 13.38 0.71
C THR A 2 26.40 12.78 0.68
N SER A 3 27.43 13.49 1.09
CA SER A 3 28.81 12.99 1.17
C SER A 3 29.15 12.28 2.48
N LEU A 4 28.33 12.42 3.52
CA LEU A 4 28.58 11.82 4.84
C LEU A 4 27.92 10.43 5.03
N LEU A 5 27.03 10.00 4.13
CA LEU A 5 26.33 8.70 4.21
C LEU A 5 26.90 7.62 3.30
N ARG A 6 27.99 7.89 2.57
CA ARG A 6 28.65 6.91 1.68
C ARG A 6 29.65 5.96 2.36
N GLY A 7 29.74 5.96 3.68
CA GLY A 7 30.78 5.26 4.44
C GLY A 7 30.34 4.05 5.27
N TRP A 8 29.12 3.58 5.21
CA TRP A 8 28.71 2.38 5.95
C TRP A 8 28.30 1.25 5.02
N CYS A 9 29.22 0.31 4.84
CA CYS A 9 28.98 -1.02 4.28
C CYS A 9 28.11 -1.87 5.23
N PRO A 10 27.02 -2.45 4.79
CA PRO A 10 26.44 -3.61 5.44
C PRO A 10 26.88 -4.86 4.65
N GLY A 11 28.03 -5.37 4.98
CA GLY A 11 28.36 -6.75 4.72
C GLY A 11 27.93 -7.59 5.90
N VAL A 12 26.71 -8.16 5.88
CA VAL A 12 26.40 -9.43 6.56
C VAL A 12 25.08 -9.98 5.98
N LEU A 13 25.20 -11.16 5.36
CA LEU A 13 24.19 -12.18 5.09
C LEU A 13 22.94 -11.80 4.26
N CYS A 14 23.04 -12.04 2.97
CA CYS A 14 21.92 -12.58 2.20
C CYS A 14 22.45 -13.59 1.18
N SER A 15 22.85 -14.76 1.66
CA SER A 15 22.87 -15.96 0.84
C SER A 15 21.53 -16.64 1.09
N CYS A 16 20.62 -16.61 0.11
CA CYS A 16 19.72 -17.71 -0.17
C CYS A 16 18.72 -17.34 -1.28
N LEU A 17 18.77 -18.20 -2.30
CA LEU A 17 17.69 -18.51 -3.23
C LEU A 17 17.50 -17.59 -4.46
N ALA A 18 18.35 -17.89 -5.45
CA ALA A 18 17.94 -17.76 -6.85
C ALA A 18 16.85 -18.80 -7.15
N LEU A 19 15.61 -18.35 -7.35
CA LEU A 19 14.55 -19.15 -7.95
C LEU A 19 14.39 -18.73 -9.41
N PRO A 20 14.28 -19.69 -10.33
CA PRO A 20 14.07 -19.39 -11.74
C PRO A 20 12.65 -18.83 -11.96
N SER A 21 12.56 -17.80 -12.77
CA SER A 21 11.33 -17.22 -13.26
C SER A 21 10.56 -18.22 -14.13
N PHE A 22 9.37 -18.61 -13.71
CA PHE A 22 8.40 -19.31 -14.54
C PHE A 22 7.14 -18.47 -14.76
N ALA A 23 6.74 -18.41 -16.03
CA ALA A 23 5.52 -17.77 -16.50
C ALA A 23 4.29 -18.52 -15.95
N ALA A 24 3.34 -17.78 -15.37
CA ALA A 24 2.07 -18.31 -14.93
C ALA A 24 1.00 -18.09 -16.01
N ALA A 25 0.61 -19.17 -16.68
CA ALA A 25 -0.66 -19.29 -17.38
C ALA A 25 -1.25 -20.65 -17.03
N ASP A 26 -2.47 -20.67 -16.54
CA ASP A 26 -3.34 -21.84 -16.25
C ASP A 26 -2.63 -23.16 -15.84
N ALA A 27 -1.73 -23.06 -14.87
CA ALA A 27 -0.83 -24.14 -14.52
C ALA A 27 -1.41 -25.16 -13.53
N GLY A 28 -2.54 -24.86 -12.88
CA GLY A 28 -3.12 -25.75 -11.88
C GLY A 28 -3.72 -27.03 -12.44
N ALA A 29 -4.56 -26.91 -13.43
CA ALA A 29 -5.21 -28.08 -14.09
C ALA A 29 -4.22 -28.86 -14.96
N ALA A 30 -3.28 -28.19 -15.62
CA ALA A 30 -2.25 -28.83 -16.44
C ALA A 30 -1.22 -29.57 -15.59
N PHE A 31 -0.89 -29.10 -14.39
CA PHE A 31 0.06 -29.73 -13.48
C PHE A 31 -0.51 -30.98 -12.83
N ALA A 32 -1.78 -30.97 -12.44
CA ALA A 32 -2.47 -32.15 -11.88
C ALA A 32 -2.62 -33.29 -12.92
N ALA A 33 -2.63 -32.96 -14.20
CA ALA A 33 -2.71 -33.92 -15.32
C ALA A 33 -1.34 -34.39 -15.82
N GLN A 34 -0.23 -33.79 -15.37
CA GLN A 34 1.12 -34.25 -15.70
C GLN A 34 1.38 -35.64 -15.10
N ARG A 35 1.92 -36.55 -15.92
CA ARG A 35 2.23 -37.90 -15.49
C ARG A 35 3.70 -37.98 -15.03
N HIS A 36 3.90 -38.55 -13.84
CA HIS A 36 5.21 -38.70 -13.22
C HIS A 36 5.44 -40.13 -12.81
N ASP A 37 6.70 -40.48 -12.59
CA ASP A 37 7.09 -41.74 -11.95
C ASP A 37 7.41 -41.46 -10.48
N LEU A 38 6.92 -42.31 -9.57
CA LEU A 38 7.14 -42.18 -8.16
C LEU A 38 7.56 -43.53 -7.55
N LYS A 39 8.69 -43.55 -6.85
CA LYS A 39 9.14 -44.71 -6.12
C LYS A 39 9.56 -44.33 -4.70
N LEU A 40 8.73 -44.70 -3.71
CA LEU A 40 8.97 -44.45 -2.29
C LEU A 40 8.87 -45.73 -1.53
N SER A 41 9.84 -46.03 -0.65
CA SER A 41 9.84 -47.18 0.22
C SER A 41 10.36 -46.78 1.62
N PHE A 42 9.46 -46.68 2.58
CA PHE A 42 9.76 -46.35 3.98
C PHE A 42 9.00 -47.32 4.90
N ARG A 43 9.70 -48.04 5.78
CA ARG A 43 9.05 -48.89 6.78
C ARG A 43 8.49 -48.09 7.96
N SER A 44 9.18 -47.01 8.32
CA SER A 44 8.75 -46.07 9.35
C SER A 44 9.57 -44.78 9.18
N ALA A 45 8.92 -43.69 8.85
CA ALA A 45 9.58 -42.38 8.67
C ALA A 45 8.65 -41.22 9.05
N PRO A 46 9.14 -40.10 9.57
CA PRO A 46 8.32 -38.95 9.81
C PRO A 46 7.80 -38.38 8.47
N LEU A 47 6.57 -37.85 8.47
CA LEU A 47 5.90 -37.31 7.27
C LEU A 47 6.81 -36.37 6.48
N ARG A 48 7.58 -35.50 7.16
CA ARG A 48 8.51 -34.57 6.53
C ARG A 48 9.55 -35.27 5.61
N GLU A 49 10.00 -36.47 5.93
CA GLU A 49 10.95 -37.23 5.10
C GLU A 49 10.27 -37.82 3.88
N VAL A 50 9.05 -38.35 4.04
CA VAL A 50 8.25 -38.94 2.98
C VAL A 50 7.91 -37.79 1.95
N VAL A 51 7.47 -36.67 2.44
CA VAL A 51 7.14 -35.48 1.62
C VAL A 51 8.38 -34.92 0.92
N THR A 52 9.53 -34.89 1.60
CA THR A 52 10.80 -34.44 0.99
C THR A 52 11.23 -35.36 -0.17
N ALA A 53 11.10 -36.68 0.02
CA ALA A 53 11.42 -37.65 -1.02
C ALA A 53 10.44 -37.57 -2.21
N PHE A 54 9.14 -37.33 -1.95
CA PHE A 54 8.12 -37.09 -2.96
C PHE A 54 8.43 -35.82 -3.77
N THR A 55 8.71 -34.71 -3.08
CA THR A 55 9.07 -33.44 -3.72
C THR A 55 10.29 -33.56 -4.61
N ARG A 56 11.31 -34.32 -4.16
CA ARG A 56 12.54 -34.54 -4.94
C ARG A 56 12.30 -35.25 -6.26
N GLN A 57 11.32 -36.16 -6.32
CA GLN A 57 11.03 -36.93 -7.52
C GLN A 57 10.03 -36.25 -8.45
N THR A 58 9.08 -35.48 -7.91
CA THR A 58 7.96 -34.93 -8.68
C THR A 58 7.99 -33.41 -8.81
N GLY A 59 8.80 -32.70 -8.01
CA GLY A 59 8.81 -31.24 -7.95
C GLY A 59 7.59 -30.60 -7.26
N VAL A 60 6.70 -31.42 -6.65
CA VAL A 60 5.50 -30.95 -5.96
C VAL A 60 5.86 -30.34 -4.61
N VAL A 61 5.31 -29.20 -4.29
CA VAL A 61 5.53 -28.50 -3.00
C VAL A 61 4.39 -28.82 -2.05
N PHE A 62 4.71 -29.12 -0.81
CA PHE A 62 3.73 -29.44 0.23
C PHE A 62 3.67 -28.33 1.28
N SER A 63 2.46 -28.06 1.76
CA SER A 63 2.19 -27.16 2.88
C SER A 63 1.44 -27.92 3.97
N TYR A 64 1.95 -27.93 5.21
CA TYR A 64 1.35 -28.59 6.36
C TYR A 64 1.82 -27.95 7.66
N GLU A 65 1.06 -28.16 8.74
CA GLU A 65 1.45 -27.70 10.08
C GLU A 65 2.67 -28.47 10.60
N THR A 66 3.56 -27.81 11.33
CA THR A 66 4.81 -28.38 11.85
C THR A 66 4.55 -29.64 12.70
N SER A 67 3.47 -29.66 13.45
CA SER A 67 3.01 -30.81 14.25
C SER A 67 2.70 -32.06 13.40
N LEU A 68 2.17 -31.84 12.19
CA LEU A 68 1.87 -32.95 11.27
C LEU A 68 3.14 -33.50 10.63
N GLY A 69 4.17 -32.67 10.43
CA GLY A 69 5.47 -33.09 9.88
C GLY A 69 6.24 -34.13 10.72
N GLU A 70 6.03 -34.15 12.03
CA GLU A 70 6.64 -35.10 12.96
C GLU A 70 5.83 -36.42 13.06
N ARG A 71 4.66 -36.52 12.44
CA ARG A 71 3.84 -37.72 12.45
C ARG A 71 4.53 -38.85 11.70
N THR A 72 4.66 -40.00 12.34
CA THR A 72 5.29 -41.20 11.76
C THR A 72 4.35 -41.83 10.74
N MET A 73 4.83 -42.02 9.52
CA MET A 73 4.24 -42.79 8.45
C MET A 73 4.83 -44.20 8.48
N THR A 74 3.99 -45.22 8.48
CA THR A 74 4.43 -46.65 8.50
C THR A 74 4.04 -47.32 7.18
N ASP A 75 4.92 -48.19 6.69
CA ASP A 75 4.69 -49.06 5.54
C ASP A 75 4.30 -48.31 4.25
N VAL A 76 5.00 -47.20 3.96
CA VAL A 76 4.87 -46.47 2.68
C VAL A 76 5.75 -47.19 1.64
N ASP A 77 5.13 -48.04 0.84
CA ASP A 77 5.80 -48.70 -0.29
C ASP A 77 4.98 -48.46 -1.59
N VAL A 78 5.41 -47.47 -2.37
CA VAL A 78 4.71 -46.98 -3.56
C VAL A 78 5.65 -46.96 -4.75
N ALA A 79 5.29 -47.68 -5.79
CA ALA A 79 6.01 -47.69 -7.07
C ALA A 79 5.00 -47.49 -8.21
N LEU A 80 4.91 -46.26 -8.71
CA LEU A 80 3.97 -45.85 -9.76
C LEU A 80 4.74 -45.27 -10.96
N ASN A 81 4.35 -45.68 -12.16
CA ASN A 81 4.94 -45.20 -13.41
C ASN A 81 3.85 -44.53 -14.26
N GLY A 82 4.12 -43.32 -14.70
CA GLY A 82 3.19 -42.58 -15.56
C GLY A 82 1.85 -42.24 -14.92
N SER A 83 1.80 -42.07 -13.60
CA SER A 83 0.58 -41.80 -12.83
C SER A 83 0.34 -40.31 -12.65
N THR A 84 -0.92 -39.94 -12.46
CA THR A 84 -1.29 -38.54 -12.14
C THR A 84 -0.93 -38.20 -10.69
N LEU A 85 -0.81 -36.92 -10.40
CA LEU A 85 -0.49 -36.45 -9.05
C LEU A 85 -1.51 -36.94 -8.00
N ASP A 86 -2.79 -36.96 -8.36
CA ASP A 86 -3.86 -37.41 -7.45
C ASP A 86 -3.74 -38.89 -7.11
N GLU A 87 -3.45 -39.75 -8.11
CA GLU A 87 -3.20 -41.19 -7.92
C GLU A 87 -2.00 -41.45 -7.02
N MET A 88 -0.92 -40.65 -7.17
CA MET A 88 0.28 -40.75 -6.33
C MET A 88 0.00 -40.37 -4.88
N LEU A 89 -0.70 -39.25 -4.68
CA LEU A 89 -1.06 -38.76 -3.34
C LEU A 89 -2.03 -39.74 -2.64
N ALA A 90 -3.02 -40.25 -3.38
CA ALA A 90 -3.94 -41.24 -2.87
C ALA A 90 -3.21 -42.52 -2.40
N SER A 91 -2.21 -43.00 -3.16
CA SER A 91 -1.41 -44.18 -2.82
C SER A 91 -0.49 -43.95 -1.62
N VAL A 92 0.18 -42.79 -1.55
CA VAL A 92 1.13 -42.46 -0.47
C VAL A 92 0.43 -42.22 0.87
N PHE A 93 -0.75 -41.59 0.84
CA PHE A 93 -1.50 -41.23 2.06
C PHE A 93 -2.63 -42.21 2.40
N ALA A 94 -2.77 -43.31 1.63
CA ALA A 94 -3.75 -44.36 1.94
C ALA A 94 -3.58 -44.90 3.37
N GLY A 95 -4.65 -44.87 4.15
CA GLY A 95 -4.63 -45.40 5.55
C GLY A 95 -3.85 -44.54 6.55
N SER A 96 -3.18 -43.48 6.17
CA SER A 96 -2.36 -42.63 7.04
C SER A 96 -3.16 -41.67 7.94
N GLY A 97 -4.47 -41.48 7.65
CA GLY A 97 -5.29 -40.48 8.30
C GLY A 97 -4.86 -39.04 7.96
N ILE A 98 -4.25 -38.83 6.81
CA ILE A 98 -3.89 -37.54 6.26
C ILE A 98 -4.76 -37.29 5.03
N SER A 99 -5.46 -36.16 5.01
CA SER A 99 -6.18 -35.65 3.85
C SER A 99 -5.37 -34.62 3.12
N TYR A 100 -5.54 -34.55 1.80
CA TYR A 100 -4.81 -33.57 0.98
C TYR A 100 -5.78 -32.78 0.09
N LYS A 101 -5.38 -31.55 -0.24
CA LYS A 101 -6.02 -30.71 -1.27
C LYS A 101 -4.96 -30.15 -2.20
N ILE A 102 -5.17 -30.30 -3.49
CA ILE A 102 -4.30 -29.75 -4.53
C ILE A 102 -4.83 -28.38 -4.91
N LYS A 103 -3.96 -27.35 -4.82
CA LYS A 103 -4.25 -26.01 -5.34
C LYS A 103 -3.01 -25.50 -6.06
N ASP A 104 -3.14 -25.27 -7.35
CA ASP A 104 -2.05 -24.90 -8.26
C ASP A 104 -0.89 -25.93 -8.23
N LYS A 105 0.28 -25.58 -7.75
CA LYS A 105 1.45 -26.46 -7.59
C LYS A 105 1.74 -26.84 -6.14
N VAL A 106 0.82 -26.55 -5.24
CA VAL A 106 0.98 -26.81 -3.80
C VAL A 106 -0.07 -27.81 -3.33
N VAL A 107 0.38 -28.80 -2.61
CA VAL A 107 -0.47 -29.79 -1.93
C VAL A 107 -0.56 -29.45 -0.45
N ALA A 108 -1.74 -29.05 0.00
CA ALA A 108 -1.99 -28.81 1.42
C ALA A 108 -2.39 -30.13 2.10
N LEU A 109 -1.65 -30.51 3.17
CA LEU A 109 -1.94 -31.68 3.97
C LEU A 109 -2.59 -31.26 5.28
N SER A 110 -3.61 -32.03 5.70
CA SER A 110 -4.30 -31.87 6.97
C SER A 110 -4.60 -33.23 7.60
N ALA A 111 -4.71 -33.28 8.92
CA ALA A 111 -5.15 -34.52 9.58
C ALA A 111 -6.60 -34.81 9.20
N SER A 112 -6.87 -36.02 8.70
CA SER A 112 -8.23 -36.45 8.37
C SER A 112 -8.99 -36.82 9.65
N ALA A 113 -10.16 -36.26 9.83
CA ALA A 113 -11.08 -36.61 10.92
C ALA A 113 -11.94 -37.85 10.54
N ALA A 114 -11.34 -38.89 9.96
CA ALA A 114 -12.05 -40.13 9.62
C ALA A 114 -11.55 -41.32 10.42
N ALA A 115 -12.51 -41.99 11.00
CA ALA A 115 -12.42 -43.11 11.94
C ALA A 115 -11.54 -44.26 11.48
N SER A 116 -10.62 -44.67 12.36
CA SER A 116 -10.06 -46.03 12.35
C SER A 116 -10.69 -46.82 13.51
N PRO A 117 -11.04 -48.13 13.36
CA PRO A 117 -11.56 -48.91 14.44
C PRO A 117 -10.43 -49.25 15.41
N ALA A 118 -10.45 -48.63 16.58
CA ALA A 118 -9.60 -48.97 17.70
C ALA A 118 -10.22 -50.14 18.47
N PRO A 119 -9.40 -51.01 19.14
CA PRO A 119 -9.93 -52.01 20.03
C PRO A 119 -10.58 -51.34 21.23
N ALA A 120 -11.70 -51.94 21.67
CA ALA A 120 -12.61 -51.45 22.70
C ALA A 120 -11.89 -51.03 24.00
N ALA A 121 -11.74 -49.72 24.18
CA ALA A 121 -11.65 -49.12 25.51
C ALA A 121 -13.06 -48.63 25.86
N LYS A 122 -13.51 -48.94 27.07
CA LYS A 122 -14.84 -48.62 27.60
C LYS A 122 -15.23 -47.18 27.34
N PRO A 123 -16.48 -46.88 26.95
CA PRO A 123 -16.94 -45.52 26.72
C PRO A 123 -16.88 -44.73 28.05
N THR A 124 -15.94 -43.83 28.17
CA THR A 124 -16.07 -42.75 29.12
C THR A 124 -17.18 -41.86 28.57
N LEU A 125 -18.32 -41.91 29.21
CA LEU A 125 -19.46 -41.02 28.97
C LEU A 125 -18.95 -39.58 29.12
N GLN A 126 -18.67 -38.89 28.01
CA GLN A 126 -18.48 -37.47 28.01
C GLN A 126 -19.79 -36.86 28.50
N ARG A 127 -19.81 -36.38 29.73
CA ARG A 127 -20.96 -35.74 30.34
C ARG A 127 -21.28 -34.49 29.54
N LYS A 128 -22.49 -34.40 28.99
CA LYS A 128 -23.04 -33.14 28.49
C LYS A 128 -23.33 -32.25 29.71
N HIS A 129 -22.65 -31.13 29.78
CA HIS A 129 -22.92 -30.12 30.79
C HIS A 129 -23.94 -29.13 30.19
N THR A 130 -25.05 -28.89 30.90
CA THR A 130 -25.96 -27.79 30.62
C THR A 130 -25.77 -26.78 31.73
N VAL A 131 -25.38 -25.57 31.36
CA VAL A 131 -25.24 -24.44 32.27
C VAL A 131 -26.33 -23.43 31.95
N VAL A 132 -27.04 -23.01 32.97
CA VAL A 132 -28.02 -21.96 32.92
C VAL A 132 -27.58 -20.80 33.80
N GLY A 133 -28.02 -19.60 33.51
CA GLY A 133 -27.67 -18.44 34.33
C GLY A 133 -28.33 -17.19 33.87
N ARG A 134 -28.10 -16.11 34.60
CA ARG A 134 -28.56 -14.77 34.28
C ARG A 134 -27.39 -13.81 34.16
N VAL A 135 -27.45 -12.93 33.17
CA VAL A 135 -26.45 -11.87 32.98
C VAL A 135 -27.10 -10.53 33.31
N THR A 136 -26.45 -9.78 34.21
CA THR A 136 -26.91 -8.46 34.67
C THR A 136 -25.77 -7.44 34.52
N ASP A 137 -26.10 -6.16 34.60
CA ASP A 137 -25.17 -5.07 34.82
C ASP A 137 -24.82 -4.87 36.31
N GLU A 138 -23.99 -3.86 36.63
CA GLU A 138 -23.60 -3.50 38.00
C GLU A 138 -24.78 -2.96 38.84
N ALA A 139 -25.87 -2.49 38.21
CA ALA A 139 -27.09 -2.04 38.85
C ALA A 139 -28.09 -3.19 39.10
N GLY A 140 -27.78 -4.40 38.60
CA GLY A 140 -28.65 -5.58 38.71
C GLY A 140 -29.71 -5.69 37.61
N GLU A 141 -29.72 -4.79 36.62
CA GLU A 141 -30.64 -4.83 35.49
C GLU A 141 -30.26 -5.96 34.51
N PRO A 142 -31.23 -6.71 33.97
CA PRO A 142 -30.94 -7.81 33.06
C PRO A 142 -30.44 -7.34 31.71
N LEU A 143 -29.40 -7.99 31.18
CA LEU A 143 -28.84 -7.69 29.86
C LEU A 143 -29.31 -8.70 28.80
N ALA A 144 -30.20 -8.25 27.91
CA ALA A 144 -30.70 -9.04 26.79
C ALA A 144 -29.74 -9.01 25.61
N GLY A 145 -29.55 -10.16 24.91
CA GLY A 145 -28.72 -10.24 23.72
C GLY A 145 -27.22 -10.36 24.00
N VAL A 146 -26.79 -10.65 25.22
CA VAL A 146 -25.39 -10.98 25.56
C VAL A 146 -25.00 -12.27 24.86
N SER A 147 -23.92 -12.26 24.10
CA SER A 147 -23.34 -13.45 23.48
C SER A 147 -22.58 -14.27 24.53
N VAL A 148 -22.95 -15.54 24.70
CA VAL A 148 -22.33 -16.48 25.63
C VAL A 148 -21.72 -17.63 24.83
N LEU A 149 -20.39 -17.73 24.82
CA LEU A 149 -19.62 -18.69 24.02
C LEU A 149 -18.76 -19.58 24.93
N VAL A 150 -18.60 -20.84 24.55
CA VAL A 150 -17.57 -21.69 25.15
C VAL A 150 -16.21 -21.30 24.58
N LYS A 151 -15.26 -20.97 25.44
CA LYS A 151 -13.92 -20.49 25.06
C LYS A 151 -13.26 -21.43 24.04
N ASN A 152 -12.68 -20.84 23.00
CA ASN A 152 -12.00 -21.56 21.90
C ASN A 152 -12.91 -22.50 21.09
N THR A 153 -14.22 -22.32 21.11
CA THR A 153 -15.17 -23.08 20.31
C THR A 153 -16.18 -22.16 19.59
N VAL A 154 -16.98 -22.72 18.70
CA VAL A 154 -18.11 -22.03 18.04
C VAL A 154 -19.45 -22.33 18.74
N VAL A 155 -19.42 -23.01 19.88
CA VAL A 155 -20.63 -23.37 20.62
C VAL A 155 -21.03 -22.20 21.51
N GLY A 156 -22.22 -21.65 21.29
CA GLY A 156 -22.70 -20.50 22.05
C GLY A 156 -24.20 -20.31 21.99
N THR A 157 -24.69 -19.35 22.78
CA THR A 157 -26.08 -18.91 22.85
C THR A 157 -26.11 -17.39 23.10
N SER A 158 -27.32 -16.80 23.16
CA SER A 158 -27.53 -15.41 23.61
C SER A 158 -28.53 -15.36 24.76
N THR A 159 -28.43 -14.31 25.58
CA THR A 159 -29.42 -14.08 26.66
C THR A 159 -30.77 -13.60 26.12
N ASP A 160 -31.85 -13.98 26.77
CA ASP A 160 -33.22 -13.55 26.49
C ASP A 160 -33.53 -12.14 27.08
N ALA A 161 -34.77 -11.69 26.99
CA ALA A 161 -35.21 -10.38 27.49
C ALA A 161 -35.04 -10.21 29.02
N ASP A 162 -35.02 -11.31 29.78
CA ASP A 162 -34.80 -11.33 31.23
C ASP A 162 -33.34 -11.54 31.61
N GLY A 163 -32.41 -11.50 30.60
CA GLY A 163 -30.99 -11.74 30.77
C GLY A 163 -30.61 -13.19 31.00
N ARG A 164 -31.52 -14.16 30.78
CA ARG A 164 -31.29 -15.58 31.06
C ARG A 164 -30.69 -16.27 29.81
N TYR A 165 -29.82 -17.26 30.09
CA TYR A 165 -29.24 -18.12 29.04
C TYR A 165 -29.25 -19.59 29.44
N SER A 166 -29.22 -20.47 28.46
CA SER A 166 -29.00 -21.89 28.63
C SER A 166 -28.04 -22.38 27.54
N LEU A 167 -26.92 -22.99 27.93
CA LEU A 167 -25.91 -23.49 27.00
C LEU A 167 -25.51 -24.91 27.35
N THR A 168 -25.59 -25.81 26.37
CA THR A 168 -25.21 -27.22 26.52
C THR A 168 -23.92 -27.47 25.73
N PHE A 169 -22.89 -28.01 26.36
CA PHE A 169 -21.61 -28.32 25.76
C PHE A 169 -21.00 -29.60 26.36
N THR A 170 -19.88 -30.06 25.79
CA THR A 170 -19.13 -31.22 26.24
C THR A 170 -17.72 -30.80 26.67
N GLY A 171 -17.26 -31.24 27.86
CA GLY A 171 -15.93 -30.96 28.41
C GLY A 171 -16.02 -30.48 29.86
N ASP A 172 -15.15 -31.02 30.73
CA ASP A 172 -15.20 -30.79 32.18
C ASP A 172 -14.48 -29.50 32.63
N ASP A 173 -13.57 -28.92 31.80
CA ASP A 173 -12.80 -27.71 32.10
C ASP A 173 -13.15 -26.52 31.20
N ALA A 174 -14.42 -26.39 30.82
CA ALA A 174 -14.84 -25.29 29.94
C ALA A 174 -14.96 -23.96 30.68
N ALA A 175 -14.52 -22.88 30.04
CA ALA A 175 -14.82 -21.51 30.45
C ALA A 175 -15.84 -20.88 29.49
N LEU A 176 -16.78 -20.10 30.00
CA LEU A 176 -17.72 -19.33 29.21
C LEU A 176 -17.22 -17.89 29.07
N VAL A 177 -17.32 -17.38 27.87
CA VAL A 177 -16.97 -15.99 27.52
C VAL A 177 -18.26 -15.23 27.23
N PHE A 178 -18.45 -14.16 27.97
CA PHE A 178 -19.62 -13.27 27.88
C PHE A 178 -19.23 -11.99 27.19
N MET A 179 -19.87 -11.67 26.07
CA MET A 179 -19.59 -10.47 25.28
C MET A 179 -20.88 -9.68 25.03
N TYR A 180 -20.83 -8.39 25.33
CA TYR A 180 -21.93 -7.47 25.07
C TYR A 180 -21.38 -6.11 24.69
N LEU A 181 -22.03 -5.45 23.72
CA LEU A 181 -21.59 -4.14 23.23
C LEU A 181 -21.68 -3.09 24.35
N GLY A 182 -20.57 -2.41 24.65
CA GLY A 182 -20.48 -1.43 25.73
C GLY A 182 -20.04 -2.00 27.09
N PHE A 183 -19.81 -3.31 27.20
CA PHE A 183 -19.39 -3.98 28.44
C PHE A 183 -18.03 -4.64 28.27
N GLN A 184 -17.31 -4.86 29.39
CA GLN A 184 -16.07 -5.62 29.42
C GLN A 184 -16.40 -7.09 29.18
N THR A 185 -15.61 -7.74 28.32
CA THR A 185 -15.71 -9.19 28.16
C THR A 185 -15.37 -9.90 29.48
N ALA A 186 -16.29 -10.71 29.97
CA ALA A 186 -16.07 -11.53 31.16
C ALA A 186 -15.80 -12.98 30.75
N GLU A 187 -14.85 -13.60 31.42
CA GLU A 187 -14.50 -15.01 31.21
C GLU A 187 -14.65 -15.73 32.57
N GLU A 188 -15.53 -16.73 32.63
CA GLU A 188 -15.83 -17.47 33.84
C GLU A 188 -15.66 -18.97 33.62
N PRO A 189 -14.82 -19.63 34.42
CA PRO A 189 -14.68 -21.08 34.37
C PRO A 189 -15.96 -21.76 34.91
N VAL A 190 -16.47 -22.74 34.18
CA VAL A 190 -17.72 -23.44 34.59
C VAL A 190 -17.46 -24.42 35.72
N GLY A 191 -16.43 -25.23 35.63
CA GLY A 191 -16.18 -26.31 36.61
C GLY A 191 -17.37 -27.24 36.74
N ALA A 192 -17.75 -27.59 37.97
CA ALA A 192 -18.90 -28.45 38.27
C ALA A 192 -20.23 -27.71 38.42
N ARG A 193 -20.29 -26.40 38.09
CA ARG A 193 -21.50 -25.56 38.27
C ARG A 193 -22.53 -25.81 37.16
N SER A 194 -23.78 -25.99 37.54
CA SER A 194 -24.91 -26.06 36.63
C SER A 194 -25.64 -24.72 36.48
N THR A 195 -25.36 -23.79 37.40
CA THR A 195 -25.88 -22.40 37.32
C THR A 195 -24.69 -21.43 37.44
N LEU A 196 -24.66 -20.44 36.57
CA LEU A 196 -23.58 -19.44 36.50
C LEU A 196 -24.20 -18.07 36.18
N ASP A 197 -24.42 -17.25 37.20
CA ASP A 197 -24.85 -15.86 37.03
C ASP A 197 -23.61 -14.97 36.90
N VAL A 198 -23.67 -14.01 35.96
CA VAL A 198 -22.54 -13.13 35.63
C VAL A 198 -22.99 -11.69 35.62
N THR A 199 -22.24 -10.83 36.31
CA THR A 199 -22.43 -9.39 36.25
C THR A 199 -21.38 -8.81 35.33
N LEU A 200 -21.81 -8.22 34.20
CA LEU A 200 -20.92 -7.52 33.29
C LEU A 200 -20.70 -6.08 33.79
N ARG A 201 -19.46 -5.66 33.70
CA ARG A 201 -19.07 -4.30 34.03
C ARG A 201 -19.08 -3.46 32.75
N GLU A 202 -19.64 -2.25 32.85
CA GLU A 202 -19.55 -1.32 31.74
C GLU A 202 -18.08 -1.09 31.35
N ASN A 203 -17.83 -1.11 30.06
CA ASN A 203 -16.51 -0.78 29.54
C ASN A 203 -16.33 0.74 29.53
N LYS A 204 -16.01 1.29 30.71
CA LYS A 204 -15.75 2.72 30.88
C LYS A 204 -14.66 3.27 29.97
N GLN A 205 -13.77 2.41 29.46
CA GLN A 205 -12.76 2.84 28.48
C GLN A 205 -13.36 3.27 27.14
N ILE A 206 -14.45 2.66 26.68
CA ILE A 206 -15.13 3.07 25.44
C ILE A 206 -15.92 4.37 25.66
N LEU A 207 -16.48 4.58 26.85
CA LEU A 207 -17.22 5.80 27.20
C LEU A 207 -16.32 6.98 27.55
N GLU A 208 -15.06 6.71 27.91
CA GLU A 208 -14.03 7.71 28.20
C GLU A 208 -13.10 7.99 27.00
N GLU A 209 -13.39 7.40 25.82
CA GLU A 209 -12.61 7.69 24.61
C GLU A 209 -12.65 9.21 24.33
N VAL A 210 -11.47 9.79 24.34
CA VAL A 210 -11.29 11.24 24.17
C VAL A 210 -11.00 11.50 22.70
N VAL A 211 -11.83 12.32 22.06
CA VAL A 211 -11.64 12.77 20.69
C VAL A 211 -10.99 14.15 20.72
N VAL A 212 -9.89 14.31 20.00
CA VAL A 212 -9.27 15.63 19.81
C VAL A 212 -10.15 16.43 18.87
N VAL A 213 -10.66 17.56 19.35
CA VAL A 213 -11.44 18.50 18.56
C VAL A 213 -10.83 19.89 18.77
N GLY A 214 -10.23 20.42 17.71
CA GLY A 214 -9.64 21.73 17.79
C GLY A 214 -8.40 21.81 18.68
N TYR A 215 -8.40 22.76 19.57
CA TYR A 215 -7.32 22.99 20.55
C TYR A 215 -7.56 22.25 21.88
N GLY A 216 -8.60 21.41 21.94
CA GLY A 216 -8.94 20.66 23.16
C GLY A 216 -9.33 19.21 22.86
N SER A 217 -9.53 18.46 23.90
CA SER A 217 -10.07 17.11 23.85
C SER A 217 -11.44 17.08 24.52
N VAL A 218 -12.38 16.37 23.89
CA VAL A 218 -13.75 16.21 24.37
C VAL A 218 -14.04 14.72 24.45
N LYS A 219 -14.74 14.28 25.49
CA LYS A 219 -15.19 12.89 25.58
C LYS A 219 -16.14 12.60 24.41
N ARG A 220 -16.01 11.44 23.79
CA ARG A 220 -16.82 11.05 22.62
C ARG A 220 -18.33 11.20 22.85
N ARG A 221 -18.81 10.93 24.08
CA ARG A 221 -20.22 11.09 24.49
C ARG A 221 -20.69 12.54 24.46
N ASP A 222 -19.78 13.50 24.63
CA ASP A 222 -20.09 14.94 24.75
C ASP A 222 -19.94 15.65 23.39
N LEU A 223 -19.60 14.90 22.30
CA LEU A 223 -19.51 15.43 20.95
C LEU A 223 -20.89 15.66 20.34
N ILE A 224 -21.18 16.92 20.02
CA ILE A 224 -22.45 17.33 19.37
C ILE A 224 -22.30 17.29 17.82
N GLY A 225 -21.10 17.35 17.29
CA GLY A 225 -20.83 17.42 15.85
C GLY A 225 -20.65 16.05 15.17
N ALA A 226 -20.78 16.01 13.83
CA ALA A 226 -20.50 14.82 13.02
C ALA A 226 -18.99 14.60 12.90
N VAL A 227 -18.44 13.86 13.84
CA VAL A 227 -17.01 13.48 13.90
C VAL A 227 -16.87 11.96 13.80
N ASP A 228 -16.14 11.50 12.81
CA ASP A 228 -15.72 10.10 12.73
C ASP A 228 -14.25 9.96 13.07
N GLN A 229 -13.92 8.87 13.73
CA GLN A 229 -12.55 8.56 14.15
C GLN A 229 -12.17 7.14 13.74
N VAL A 230 -10.93 7.01 13.32
CA VAL A 230 -10.27 5.74 12.99
C VAL A 230 -9.06 5.59 13.90
N ASP A 231 -8.90 4.43 14.51
CA ASP A 231 -7.81 4.12 15.43
C ASP A 231 -6.56 3.52 14.74
N SER A 232 -5.49 3.34 15.52
CA SER A 232 -4.20 2.84 15.05
C SER A 232 -4.25 1.44 14.44
N ARG A 233 -5.22 0.58 14.80
CA ARG A 233 -5.31 -0.80 14.32
C ARG A 233 -5.53 -0.86 12.82
N GLN A 234 -6.36 0.04 12.28
CA GLN A 234 -6.62 0.10 10.85
C GLN A 234 -5.38 0.48 10.01
N PHE A 235 -4.42 1.17 10.62
CA PHE A 235 -3.14 1.52 9.96
C PHE A 235 -2.10 0.42 10.12
N ALA A 236 -2.07 -0.26 11.25
CA ALA A 236 -1.10 -1.30 11.57
C ALA A 236 -1.25 -2.54 10.66
N GLU A 237 -2.49 -2.87 10.27
CA GLU A 237 -2.81 -4.06 9.47
C GLU A 237 -2.67 -3.84 7.95
N ARG A 238 -2.44 -2.60 7.51
CA ARG A 238 -2.32 -2.25 6.09
C ARG A 238 -0.91 -1.80 5.76
N SER A 239 -0.22 -2.57 4.93
CA SER A 239 1.07 -2.13 4.35
C SER A 239 0.82 -1.17 3.19
N ASN A 240 0.69 0.12 3.51
CA ASN A 240 0.49 1.17 2.52
C ASN A 240 1.62 2.21 2.59
N PRO A 241 2.07 2.77 1.47
CA PRO A 241 3.11 3.79 1.46
C PRO A 241 2.69 5.08 2.15
N SER A 242 1.39 5.40 2.17
CA SER A 242 0.88 6.65 2.71
C SER A 242 -0.39 6.48 3.55
N VAL A 243 -0.63 7.47 4.41
CA VAL A 243 -1.82 7.55 5.28
C VAL A 243 -3.09 7.71 4.47
N SER A 244 -3.08 8.50 3.39
CA SER A 244 -4.25 8.71 2.54
C SER A 244 -4.77 7.40 1.95
N ARG A 245 -3.87 6.53 1.48
CA ARG A 245 -4.25 5.19 0.98
C ARG A 245 -4.84 4.29 2.07
N SER A 246 -4.34 4.41 3.29
CA SER A 246 -4.86 3.64 4.42
C SER A 246 -6.25 4.11 4.87
N LEU A 247 -6.58 5.37 4.65
CA LEU A 247 -7.89 5.96 4.98
C LEU A 247 -8.97 5.67 3.93
N GLN A 248 -8.59 5.24 2.72
CA GLN A 248 -9.55 4.99 1.65
C GLN A 248 -10.58 3.93 2.05
N GLY A 249 -11.87 4.30 2.03
CA GLY A 249 -12.98 3.43 2.43
C GLY A 249 -13.10 3.19 3.94
N ALA A 250 -12.26 3.83 4.78
CA ALA A 250 -12.29 3.65 6.24
C ALA A 250 -13.30 4.55 6.93
N ILE A 251 -13.61 5.71 6.36
CA ILE A 251 -14.48 6.72 6.96
C ILE A 251 -15.63 7.07 6.01
N PRO A 252 -16.89 6.97 6.44
CA PRO A 252 -18.05 7.37 5.63
C PRO A 252 -17.98 8.84 5.22
N ASN A 253 -18.34 9.15 3.95
CA ASN A 253 -18.30 10.49 3.36
C ASN A 253 -16.91 11.16 3.28
N LEU A 254 -15.82 10.40 3.49
CA LEU A 254 -14.47 10.79 3.15
C LEU A 254 -14.12 10.15 1.81
N ASN A 255 -14.10 10.95 0.74
CA ASN A 255 -13.78 10.50 -0.60
C ASN A 255 -12.29 10.69 -0.86
N ILE A 256 -11.57 9.60 -1.06
CA ILE A 256 -10.16 9.62 -1.39
C ILE A 256 -10.01 9.03 -2.77
N SER A 257 -9.60 9.85 -3.74
CA SER A 257 -9.39 9.43 -5.11
C SER A 257 -7.93 9.56 -5.52
N MET A 258 -7.46 8.56 -6.25
CA MET A 258 -6.11 8.52 -6.82
C MET A 258 -6.21 8.43 -8.33
N ARG A 259 -5.48 9.28 -9.04
CA ARG A 259 -5.49 9.28 -10.51
C ARG A 259 -4.72 8.10 -11.10
N ASP A 260 -3.72 7.63 -10.39
CA ASP A 260 -2.84 6.52 -10.81
C ASP A 260 -2.27 5.77 -9.59
N GLY A 261 -1.52 4.72 -9.83
CA GLY A 261 -0.89 3.89 -8.80
C GLY A 261 0.48 4.35 -8.34
N LYS A 262 0.99 5.50 -8.79
CA LYS A 262 2.33 5.97 -8.43
C LYS A 262 2.45 6.23 -6.94
N PRO A 263 3.52 5.76 -6.28
CA PRO A 263 3.68 5.92 -4.82
C PRO A 263 3.85 7.39 -4.40
N SER A 264 4.39 8.24 -5.26
CA SER A 264 4.59 9.68 -5.02
C SER A 264 3.34 10.53 -5.24
N ARG A 265 2.26 9.95 -5.78
CA ARG A 265 1.05 10.69 -6.11
C ARG A 265 0.21 10.96 -4.88
N ALA A 266 0.07 12.24 -4.53
CA ALA A 266 -0.86 12.66 -3.50
C ALA A 266 -2.31 12.35 -3.90
N ALA A 267 -3.10 11.86 -2.96
CA ALA A 267 -4.52 11.63 -3.13
C ALA A 267 -5.29 12.97 -3.16
N THR A 268 -6.38 13.01 -3.89
CA THR A 268 -7.38 14.07 -3.74
C THR A 268 -8.34 13.65 -2.65
N ILE A 269 -8.54 14.51 -1.65
CA ILE A 269 -9.34 14.23 -0.47
C ILE A 269 -10.49 15.24 -0.40
N ASP A 270 -11.71 14.71 -0.47
CA ASP A 270 -12.94 15.49 -0.40
C ASP A 270 -13.84 14.97 0.73
N ILE A 271 -14.39 15.87 1.54
CA ILE A 271 -15.36 15.55 2.58
C ILE A 271 -16.74 15.99 2.12
N ARG A 272 -17.70 15.06 2.10
CA ARG A 272 -19.08 15.28 1.61
C ARG A 272 -19.18 15.73 0.15
N GLY A 273 -18.19 15.38 -0.68
CA GLY A 273 -18.15 15.70 -2.11
C GLY A 273 -17.42 16.99 -2.42
N THR A 274 -17.36 17.33 -3.70
CA THR A 274 -16.60 18.49 -4.20
C THR A 274 -17.29 19.80 -3.78
N GLY A 275 -16.70 20.52 -2.84
CA GLY A 275 -17.27 21.74 -2.26
C GLY A 275 -17.18 22.98 -3.14
N SER A 276 -16.34 22.97 -4.19
CA SER A 276 -16.16 24.12 -5.09
C SER A 276 -15.61 23.72 -6.46
N ILE A 277 -16.12 24.38 -7.50
CA ILE A 277 -15.59 24.28 -8.86
C ILE A 277 -14.61 25.44 -9.05
N GLY A 278 -13.30 25.16 -8.99
CA GLY A 278 -12.24 26.12 -9.34
C GLY A 278 -11.52 26.81 -8.17
N SER A 279 -11.97 26.73 -6.93
CA SER A 279 -11.31 27.36 -5.77
C SER A 279 -10.50 26.37 -4.89
N GLY A 280 -10.24 25.14 -5.36
CA GLY A 280 -9.34 24.19 -4.69
C GLY A 280 -9.82 23.78 -3.30
N GLY A 281 -11.07 23.34 -3.14
CA GLY A 281 -11.73 23.02 -1.88
C GLY A 281 -11.32 21.70 -1.22
N GLY A 282 -10.03 21.46 -0.99
CA GLY A 282 -9.56 20.30 -0.23
C GLY A 282 -9.74 20.47 1.28
N ALA A 283 -9.89 19.34 2.00
CA ALA A 283 -9.96 19.32 3.45
C ALA A 283 -8.66 19.85 4.08
N LEU A 284 -8.77 20.60 5.19
CA LEU A 284 -7.61 21.00 5.98
C LEU A 284 -7.05 19.80 6.73
N VAL A 285 -5.76 19.51 6.53
CA VAL A 285 -5.07 18.42 7.23
C VAL A 285 -4.18 18.98 8.33
N LEU A 286 -4.42 18.56 9.56
CA LEU A 286 -3.60 18.93 10.72
C LEU A 286 -2.98 17.67 11.36
N ILE A 287 -1.66 17.68 11.52
CA ILE A 287 -0.90 16.60 12.15
C ILE A 287 -0.36 17.13 13.49
N ASP A 288 -0.90 16.61 14.59
CA ASP A 288 -0.67 17.11 15.94
C ASP A 288 -0.93 18.63 16.08
N GLY A 289 -1.96 19.12 15.36
CA GLY A 289 -2.40 20.51 15.38
C GLY A 289 -1.63 21.45 14.43
N VAL A 290 -0.69 20.95 13.64
CA VAL A 290 0.09 21.71 12.65
C VAL A 290 -0.33 21.28 11.25
N GLU A 291 -0.55 22.22 10.33
CA GLU A 291 -0.84 21.90 8.93
C GLU A 291 0.27 21.01 8.34
N GLY A 292 -0.14 19.96 7.62
CA GLY A 292 0.81 18.97 7.07
C GLY A 292 0.27 18.16 5.92
N ASP A 293 1.13 17.31 5.38
CA ASP A 293 0.87 16.45 4.24
C ASP A 293 0.81 14.99 4.69
N LEU A 294 -0.33 14.32 4.47
CA LEU A 294 -0.54 12.91 4.83
C LEU A 294 0.45 11.97 4.15
N GLU A 295 0.97 12.34 2.98
CA GLU A 295 1.91 11.50 2.24
C GLU A 295 3.30 11.44 2.91
N THR A 296 3.62 12.40 3.79
CA THR A 296 4.91 12.43 4.50
C THR A 296 4.87 11.78 5.88
N VAL A 297 3.69 11.42 6.38
CA VAL A 297 3.54 10.80 7.69
C VAL A 297 3.75 9.30 7.62
N ASN A 298 4.46 8.75 8.61
CA ASN A 298 4.55 7.31 8.80
C ASN A 298 3.21 6.76 9.31
N PRO A 299 2.50 5.88 8.56
CA PRO A 299 1.23 5.31 9.01
C PRO A 299 1.32 4.58 10.36
N GLN A 300 2.47 3.98 10.67
CA GLN A 300 2.69 3.24 11.92
C GLN A 300 2.79 4.15 13.15
N ASP A 301 3.05 5.46 12.95
CA ASP A 301 3.10 6.44 14.04
C ASP A 301 1.73 7.03 14.40
N ILE A 302 0.67 6.67 13.67
CA ILE A 302 -0.66 7.22 13.90
C ILE A 302 -1.31 6.53 15.10
N ALA A 303 -1.83 7.31 16.01
CA ALA A 303 -2.70 6.86 17.10
C ALA A 303 -4.16 6.89 16.66
N SER A 304 -4.60 8.00 16.04
CA SER A 304 -5.96 8.14 15.52
C SER A 304 -6.03 9.20 14.41
N VAL A 305 -7.07 9.08 13.58
CA VAL A 305 -7.46 10.11 12.62
C VAL A 305 -8.92 10.46 12.86
N SER A 306 -9.20 11.73 13.17
CA SER A 306 -10.54 12.26 13.33
C SER A 306 -10.90 13.16 12.16
N VAL A 307 -12.10 13.00 11.60
CA VAL A 307 -12.60 13.80 10.48
C VAL A 307 -13.79 14.63 10.94
N LEU A 308 -13.62 15.95 10.94
CA LEU A 308 -14.65 16.93 11.26
C LEU A 308 -15.41 17.25 9.97
N LYS A 309 -16.65 16.79 9.89
CA LYS A 309 -17.43 16.82 8.64
C LYS A 309 -18.40 17.99 8.56
N ASP A 310 -18.72 18.63 9.69
CA ASP A 310 -19.68 19.73 9.74
C ASP A 310 -19.03 21.06 10.13
N ALA A 311 -19.74 22.13 9.85
CA ALA A 311 -19.26 23.49 10.13
C ALA A 311 -19.17 23.77 11.64
N SER A 312 -19.96 23.12 12.48
CA SER A 312 -19.93 23.35 13.93
C SER A 312 -18.67 22.79 14.56
N SER A 313 -18.28 21.57 14.20
CA SER A 313 -17.03 20.96 14.69
C SER A 313 -15.78 21.58 14.09
N ALA A 314 -15.87 22.13 12.86
CA ALA A 314 -14.77 22.79 12.15
C ALA A 314 -14.67 24.31 12.41
N ALA A 315 -15.64 24.92 13.12
CA ALA A 315 -15.77 26.38 13.30
C ALA A 315 -14.52 27.07 13.83
N ILE A 316 -13.79 26.42 14.73
CA ILE A 316 -12.58 26.98 15.34
C ILE A 316 -11.43 27.19 14.36
N TYR A 317 -11.48 26.52 13.18
CA TYR A 317 -10.49 26.68 12.12
C TYR A 317 -10.88 27.75 11.09
N GLY A 318 -12.01 28.44 11.33
CA GLY A 318 -12.50 29.52 10.46
C GLY A 318 -12.70 29.10 9.03
N ALA A 319 -12.37 30.00 8.09
CA ALA A 319 -12.53 29.75 6.66
C ALA A 319 -11.74 28.55 6.12
N ARG A 320 -10.63 28.17 6.75
CA ARG A 320 -9.82 27.01 6.36
C ARG A 320 -10.52 25.67 6.61
N GLY A 321 -11.43 25.62 7.62
CA GLY A 321 -12.23 24.46 7.92
C GLY A 321 -13.51 24.30 7.08
N ALA A 322 -13.75 25.21 6.12
CA ALA A 322 -15.01 25.25 5.35
C ALA A 322 -15.28 23.95 4.54
N PHE A 323 -14.22 23.26 4.10
CA PHE A 323 -14.29 21.98 3.37
C PHE A 323 -14.05 20.76 4.26
N GLY A 324 -14.15 20.93 5.59
CA GLY A 324 -13.87 19.91 6.59
C GLY A 324 -12.41 19.87 7.02
N VAL A 325 -12.18 19.17 8.13
CA VAL A 325 -10.82 19.07 8.75
C VAL A 325 -10.49 17.63 9.07
N ILE A 326 -9.27 17.23 8.75
CA ILE A 326 -8.70 15.94 9.10
C ILE A 326 -7.65 16.17 10.18
N LEU A 327 -7.90 15.63 11.36
CA LEU A 327 -7.01 15.70 12.51
C LEU A 327 -6.27 14.38 12.65
N VAL A 328 -4.97 14.39 12.46
CA VAL A 328 -4.10 13.24 12.67
C VAL A 328 -3.42 13.41 14.02
N THR A 329 -3.67 12.48 14.94
CA THR A 329 -2.98 12.39 16.21
C THR A 329 -1.95 11.28 16.14
N THR A 330 -0.70 11.59 16.46
CA THR A 330 0.37 10.61 16.46
C THR A 330 0.56 9.97 17.83
N LYS A 331 1.13 8.76 17.83
CA LYS A 331 1.44 8.00 19.04
C LYS A 331 2.29 8.83 20.01
N SER A 332 1.99 8.67 21.28
CA SER A 332 2.78 9.20 22.40
C SER A 332 3.13 8.05 23.33
N ALA A 333 4.19 8.20 24.10
CA ALA A 333 4.42 7.29 25.20
C ALA A 333 3.41 7.53 26.32
N SER A 334 3.21 6.49 27.11
CA SER A 334 2.55 6.54 28.40
C SER A 334 3.56 6.20 29.49
N GLU A 335 3.23 6.55 30.73
CA GLU A 335 3.99 6.08 31.90
C GLU A 335 4.05 4.55 31.91
N GLY A 336 5.24 3.98 32.01
CA GLY A 336 5.46 2.54 32.00
C GLY A 336 6.89 2.14 31.59
N GLU A 337 7.10 0.85 31.48
CA GLU A 337 8.37 0.25 31.05
C GLU A 337 8.72 0.60 29.59
N VAL A 338 10.01 0.48 29.27
CA VAL A 338 10.49 0.71 27.90
C VAL A 338 9.93 -0.39 26.99
N ASN A 339 9.23 0.04 25.95
CA ASN A 339 8.71 -0.83 24.91
C ASN A 339 9.45 -0.57 23.60
N VAL A 340 9.99 -1.63 22.99
CA VAL A 340 10.63 -1.62 21.69
C VAL A 340 9.79 -2.44 20.73
N THR A 341 9.33 -1.81 19.67
CA THR A 341 8.49 -2.46 18.65
C THR A 341 9.18 -2.37 17.29
N TYR A 342 9.31 -3.50 16.62
CA TYR A 342 9.75 -3.58 15.23
C TYR A 342 8.65 -4.22 14.37
N ASN A 343 8.31 -3.55 13.27
CA ASN A 343 7.39 -4.05 12.26
C ASN A 343 8.11 -4.05 10.91
N GLY A 344 8.19 -5.22 10.29
CA GLY A 344 8.70 -5.39 8.93
C GLY A 344 7.60 -5.91 8.02
N SER A 345 7.51 -5.38 6.79
CA SER A 345 6.60 -5.89 5.78
C SER A 345 7.29 -6.03 4.44
N PHE A 346 6.88 -7.05 3.68
CA PHE A 346 7.23 -7.26 2.30
C PHE A 346 5.95 -7.42 1.49
N SER A 347 5.80 -6.65 0.42
CA SER A 347 4.58 -6.63 -0.37
C SER A 347 4.88 -6.91 -1.84
N ILE A 348 3.99 -7.67 -2.46
CA ILE A 348 3.98 -7.94 -3.89
C ILE A 348 2.81 -7.18 -4.49
N HIS A 349 3.10 -6.33 -5.46
CA HIS A 349 2.12 -5.53 -6.17
C HIS A 349 1.91 -6.06 -7.58
N SER A 350 0.68 -6.07 -8.06
CA SER A 350 0.35 -6.41 -9.43
C SER A 350 -0.57 -5.35 -10.03
N ARG A 351 -0.53 -5.21 -11.34
CA ARG A 351 -1.43 -4.29 -12.04
C ARG A 351 -2.88 -4.76 -11.89
N THR A 352 -3.75 -3.88 -11.46
CA THR A 352 -5.20 -4.13 -11.31
C THR A 352 -5.93 -4.17 -12.65
N VAL A 353 -5.42 -3.43 -13.64
CA VAL A 353 -5.96 -3.37 -14.99
C VAL A 353 -4.90 -3.84 -15.97
N LYS A 354 -5.22 -4.89 -16.72
CA LYS A 354 -4.41 -5.41 -17.83
C LYS A 354 -5.28 -5.29 -19.08
N PRO A 355 -5.00 -4.35 -20.01
CA PRO A 355 -5.79 -4.24 -21.22
C PRO A 355 -5.61 -5.49 -22.07
N ASN A 356 -6.71 -6.00 -22.61
CA ASN A 356 -6.67 -7.07 -23.60
C ASN A 356 -6.48 -6.46 -24.98
N LEU A 357 -5.23 -6.36 -25.41
CA LEU A 357 -4.87 -5.75 -26.69
C LEU A 357 -4.63 -6.83 -27.74
N VAL A 358 -4.98 -6.51 -28.98
CA VAL A 358 -4.58 -7.33 -30.14
C VAL A 358 -3.07 -7.17 -30.33
N THR A 359 -2.33 -8.26 -30.13
CA THR A 359 -0.85 -8.27 -30.24
C THR A 359 -0.35 -8.96 -31.51
N ASP A 360 -1.24 -9.64 -32.26
CA ASP A 360 -0.93 -10.17 -33.58
C ASP A 360 -0.93 -9.04 -34.62
N GLY A 361 0.19 -8.86 -35.32
CA GLY A 361 0.36 -7.77 -36.28
C GLY A 361 -0.56 -7.88 -37.51
N TYR A 362 -0.86 -9.11 -37.96
CA TYR A 362 -1.77 -9.33 -39.11
C TYR A 362 -3.23 -9.04 -38.73
N GLU A 363 -3.69 -9.58 -37.58
CA GLU A 363 -5.03 -9.33 -37.06
C GLU A 363 -5.27 -7.84 -36.81
N TRP A 364 -4.32 -7.16 -36.15
CA TRP A 364 -4.38 -5.73 -35.89
C TRP A 364 -4.46 -4.91 -37.20
N THR A 365 -3.58 -5.22 -38.14
CA THR A 365 -3.53 -4.50 -39.44
C THR A 365 -4.83 -4.69 -40.22
N THR A 366 -5.35 -5.93 -40.24
CA THR A 366 -6.64 -6.25 -40.89
C THR A 366 -7.78 -5.49 -40.26
N GLY A 367 -7.82 -5.45 -38.90
CA GLY A 367 -8.79 -4.67 -38.15
C GLY A 367 -8.73 -3.17 -38.48
N TYR A 368 -7.51 -2.62 -38.58
CA TYR A 368 -7.30 -1.22 -38.93
C TYR A 368 -7.82 -0.90 -40.35
N ILE A 369 -7.48 -1.75 -41.33
CA ILE A 369 -7.96 -1.59 -42.72
C ILE A 369 -9.49 -1.65 -42.80
N ASN A 370 -10.10 -2.61 -42.10
CA ASN A 370 -11.55 -2.74 -42.04
C ASN A 370 -12.20 -1.51 -41.41
N ALA A 371 -11.64 -1.01 -40.30
CA ALA A 371 -12.13 0.19 -39.65
C ALA A 371 -12.00 1.44 -40.54
N TRP A 372 -10.88 1.58 -41.25
CA TRP A 372 -10.67 2.66 -42.21
C TRP A 372 -11.71 2.64 -43.35
N ASN A 373 -11.88 1.48 -43.98
CA ASN A 373 -12.84 1.28 -45.05
C ASN A 373 -14.28 1.50 -44.59
N GLY A 374 -14.64 1.06 -43.39
CA GLY A 374 -15.94 1.31 -42.77
C GLY A 374 -16.19 2.78 -42.48
N TYR A 375 -15.21 3.50 -41.95
CA TYR A 375 -15.34 4.91 -41.63
C TYR A 375 -15.49 5.81 -42.89
N TYR A 376 -14.71 5.53 -43.93
CA TYR A 376 -14.75 6.29 -45.18
C TYR A 376 -15.71 5.70 -46.20
N ASN A 377 -16.41 4.61 -45.90
CA ASN A 377 -17.33 3.91 -46.82
C ASN A 377 -16.69 3.65 -48.22
N GLY A 378 -15.41 3.26 -48.23
CA GLY A 378 -14.64 3.03 -49.44
C GLY A 378 -14.30 4.29 -50.28
N SER A 379 -14.70 5.49 -49.84
CA SER A 379 -14.50 6.71 -50.59
C SER A 379 -13.05 7.26 -50.53
N LYS A 380 -12.23 6.72 -49.64
CA LYS A 380 -10.85 7.14 -49.44
C LYS A 380 -9.92 5.92 -49.35
N GLU A 381 -8.95 5.88 -50.24
CA GLU A 381 -7.91 4.85 -50.17
C GLU A 381 -7.06 4.98 -48.90
N LEU A 382 -6.56 3.83 -48.40
CA LEU A 382 -5.64 3.83 -47.30
C LEU A 382 -4.33 4.54 -47.72
N ASN A 383 -3.83 5.42 -46.84
CA ASN A 383 -2.57 6.12 -47.12
C ASN A 383 -1.40 5.14 -47.24
N SER A 384 -0.31 5.58 -47.85
CA SER A 384 0.94 4.80 -47.96
C SER A 384 1.59 4.44 -46.60
N SER A 385 0.97 4.87 -45.48
CA SER A 385 1.41 4.50 -44.15
C SER A 385 0.25 4.49 -43.14
N ILE A 386 0.29 3.57 -42.19
CA ILE A 386 -0.60 3.51 -41.04
C ILE A 386 -0.01 4.39 -39.95
N ASN A 387 -0.76 5.42 -39.50
CA ASN A 387 -0.35 6.36 -38.44
C ASN A 387 1.04 7.00 -38.71
N ASN A 388 1.45 7.17 -39.96
CA ASN A 388 2.78 7.65 -40.35
C ASN A 388 3.96 6.82 -39.84
N ILE A 389 3.71 5.62 -39.32
CA ILE A 389 4.74 4.77 -38.69
C ILE A 389 5.01 3.51 -39.52
N VAL A 390 3.95 2.83 -39.97
CA VAL A 390 4.03 1.59 -40.71
C VAL A 390 3.80 1.84 -42.18
N PRO A 391 4.80 1.64 -43.06
CA PRO A 391 4.60 1.73 -44.49
C PRO A 391 3.53 0.71 -44.93
N TYR A 392 2.57 1.14 -45.72
CA TYR A 392 1.52 0.29 -46.24
C TYR A 392 1.56 0.20 -47.78
N SER A 393 1.47 -1.02 -48.25
CA SER A 393 1.16 -1.35 -49.63
C SER A 393 0.47 -2.73 -49.70
N ASP A 394 -0.25 -3.00 -50.77
CA ASP A 394 -0.88 -4.32 -50.95
C ASP A 394 0.13 -5.47 -51.00
N SER A 395 1.32 -5.21 -51.53
CA SER A 395 2.40 -6.19 -51.55
C SER A 395 2.95 -6.48 -50.14
N TRP A 396 3.11 -5.44 -49.33
CA TRP A 396 3.50 -5.57 -47.93
C TRP A 396 2.43 -6.33 -47.12
N TYR A 397 1.16 -6.01 -47.30
CA TYR A 397 0.07 -6.66 -46.58
C TYR A 397 -0.06 -8.15 -46.95
N ARG A 398 0.09 -8.51 -48.23
CA ARG A 398 0.17 -9.93 -48.64
C ARG A 398 1.34 -10.66 -48.02
N GLU A 399 2.49 -9.99 -47.92
CA GLU A 399 3.67 -10.57 -47.27
C GLU A 399 3.48 -10.71 -45.75
N LEU A 400 2.81 -9.75 -45.10
CA LEU A 400 2.42 -9.87 -43.71
C LEU A 400 1.51 -11.08 -43.48
N ALA A 401 0.50 -11.28 -44.34
CA ALA A 401 -0.38 -12.46 -44.28
C ALA A 401 0.39 -13.76 -44.43
N ARG A 402 1.36 -13.82 -45.35
CA ARG A 402 2.22 -15.01 -45.55
C ARG A 402 3.06 -15.31 -44.31
N ARG A 403 3.67 -14.27 -43.70
CA ARG A 403 4.53 -14.41 -42.50
C ARG A 403 3.76 -14.66 -41.23
N SER A 404 2.50 -14.27 -41.17
CA SER A 404 1.64 -14.62 -40.03
C SER A 404 1.36 -16.13 -39.97
N GLN A 405 1.30 -16.81 -41.13
CA GLN A 405 1.09 -18.24 -41.24
C GLN A 405 2.37 -19.07 -41.07
N ASP A 406 3.55 -18.46 -41.27
CA ASP A 406 4.84 -19.14 -41.17
C ASP A 406 5.75 -18.41 -40.16
N PRO A 407 5.83 -18.88 -38.91
CA PRO A 407 6.68 -18.30 -37.88
C PRO A 407 8.18 -18.40 -38.15
N SER A 408 8.63 -19.24 -39.08
CA SER A 408 10.04 -19.43 -39.43
C SER A 408 10.62 -18.27 -40.24
N LEU A 409 9.76 -17.44 -40.84
CA LEU A 409 10.16 -16.33 -41.66
C LEU A 409 10.62 -15.13 -40.83
N GLU A 410 11.62 -14.41 -41.28
CA GLU A 410 12.14 -13.23 -40.64
C GLU A 410 11.04 -12.15 -40.48
N ARG A 411 11.01 -11.48 -39.35
CA ARG A 411 10.00 -10.46 -39.03
C ARG A 411 10.34 -9.06 -39.55
N VAL A 412 11.41 -8.92 -40.31
CA VAL A 412 11.84 -7.69 -40.96
C VAL A 412 12.44 -8.01 -42.32
N ARG A 413 12.29 -7.09 -43.26
CA ARG A 413 13.07 -7.08 -44.53
C ARG A 413 13.42 -5.64 -44.88
N ILE A 414 14.39 -5.49 -45.80
CA ILE A 414 14.69 -4.20 -46.43
C ILE A 414 14.00 -4.19 -47.79
N ASN A 415 13.24 -3.14 -48.08
CA ASN A 415 12.59 -2.97 -49.38
C ASN A 415 13.48 -2.30 -50.38
N ASP A 416 13.00 -2.17 -51.62
CA ASP A 416 13.79 -1.61 -52.76
C ASP A 416 14.19 -0.14 -52.52
N ALA A 417 13.52 0.58 -51.62
CA ALA A 417 13.89 1.93 -51.21
C ALA A 417 14.90 1.98 -50.04
N GLY A 418 15.50 0.84 -49.67
CA GLY A 418 16.45 0.74 -48.58
C GLY A 418 15.86 0.94 -47.17
N LYS A 419 14.54 0.75 -47.01
CA LYS A 419 13.86 0.94 -45.73
C LYS A 419 13.41 -0.37 -45.12
N TYR A 420 13.36 -0.42 -43.78
CA TYR A 420 12.85 -1.56 -43.04
C TYR A 420 11.33 -1.67 -43.20
N GLU A 421 10.87 -2.87 -43.47
CA GLU A 421 9.49 -3.30 -43.39
C GLU A 421 9.34 -4.36 -42.30
N TYR A 422 8.38 -4.13 -41.39
CA TYR A 422 8.22 -4.96 -40.21
C TYR A 422 6.99 -5.87 -40.37
N PHE A 423 7.08 -7.07 -39.74
CA PHE A 423 6.06 -8.12 -39.74
C PHE A 423 5.98 -8.74 -38.34
N GLY A 424 5.99 -7.89 -37.31
CA GLY A 424 6.08 -8.30 -35.90
C GLY A 424 4.75 -8.66 -35.27
N ASN A 425 4.84 -9.14 -34.03
CA ASN A 425 3.72 -9.41 -33.12
C ASN A 425 4.13 -8.90 -31.73
N THR A 426 4.47 -7.62 -31.64
CA THR A 426 5.02 -7.01 -30.44
C THR A 426 3.93 -6.67 -29.44
N ASP A 427 4.00 -7.27 -28.26
CA ASP A 427 3.20 -6.85 -27.11
C ASP A 427 3.89 -5.70 -26.37
N TRP A 428 3.58 -4.49 -26.76
CA TRP A 428 4.14 -3.28 -26.16
C TRP A 428 3.79 -3.14 -24.68
N THR A 429 2.65 -3.68 -24.23
CA THR A 429 2.29 -3.66 -22.82
C THR A 429 3.24 -4.53 -21.99
N LYS A 430 3.54 -5.73 -22.46
CA LYS A 430 4.54 -6.59 -21.82
C LYS A 430 5.95 -6.03 -21.94
N ALA A 431 6.27 -5.31 -23.02
CA ALA A 431 7.57 -4.67 -23.18
C ALA A 431 7.77 -3.58 -22.10
N PHE A 432 6.78 -2.71 -21.87
CA PHE A 432 6.90 -1.61 -20.90
C PHE A 432 6.72 -2.03 -19.46
N TYR A 433 5.81 -2.97 -19.15
CA TYR A 433 5.36 -3.22 -17.78
C TYR A 433 5.77 -4.57 -17.23
N LYS A 434 6.17 -4.59 -15.97
CA LYS A 434 6.28 -5.82 -15.17
C LYS A 434 4.88 -6.35 -14.83
N ASP A 435 4.74 -7.65 -14.63
CA ASP A 435 3.51 -8.23 -14.11
C ASP A 435 3.36 -8.01 -12.62
N VAL A 436 4.49 -8.03 -11.90
CA VAL A 436 4.61 -7.78 -10.48
C VAL A 436 5.78 -6.87 -10.17
N ASN A 437 5.67 -6.09 -9.11
CA ASN A 437 6.75 -5.34 -8.48
C ASN A 437 6.68 -5.48 -6.97
N TYR A 438 7.71 -5.05 -6.27
CA TYR A 438 7.92 -5.33 -4.86
C TYR A 438 8.09 -4.05 -4.06
N SER A 439 7.70 -4.12 -2.78
CA SER A 439 8.08 -3.12 -1.80
C SER A 439 8.42 -3.78 -0.47
N HIS A 440 9.26 -3.13 0.31
CA HIS A 440 9.52 -3.52 1.68
C HIS A 440 9.55 -2.30 2.60
N GLU A 441 9.19 -2.55 3.84
CA GLU A 441 9.08 -1.53 4.88
C GLU A 441 9.66 -2.04 6.18
N HIS A 442 10.37 -1.17 6.87
CA HIS A 442 10.95 -1.43 8.18
C HIS A 442 10.61 -0.28 9.11
N ASN A 443 9.92 -0.57 10.20
CA ASN A 443 9.56 0.38 11.25
C ASN A 443 10.14 -0.07 12.58
N LEU A 444 10.83 0.81 13.25
CA LEU A 444 11.31 0.64 14.62
C LEU A 444 10.76 1.76 15.48
N SER A 445 10.17 1.43 16.62
CA SER A 445 9.77 2.44 17.60
C SER A 445 10.21 2.04 19.00
N ILE A 446 10.55 3.04 19.79
CA ILE A 446 10.95 2.92 21.19
C ILE A 446 10.11 3.92 21.98
N SER A 447 9.42 3.46 22.99
CA SER A 447 8.63 4.31 23.87
C SER A 447 8.82 3.90 25.32
N GLY A 448 8.71 4.85 26.23
CA GLY A 448 8.80 4.60 27.65
C GLY A 448 8.63 5.87 28.43
N GLY A 449 8.47 5.76 29.72
CA GLY A 449 8.33 6.92 30.57
C GLY A 449 8.14 6.60 32.03
N GLY A 450 8.39 7.58 32.87
CA GLY A 450 8.11 7.59 34.29
C GLY A 450 7.17 8.73 34.65
N LYS A 451 6.99 8.98 35.96
CA LYS A 451 6.07 10.00 36.50
C LYS A 451 6.32 11.42 35.97
N ASN A 452 7.55 11.73 35.62
CA ASN A 452 7.96 13.11 35.28
C ASN A 452 8.34 13.31 33.81
N ALA A 453 8.59 12.25 33.06
CA ALA A 453 8.95 12.34 31.64
C ALA A 453 8.55 11.08 30.89
N ASP A 454 8.06 11.24 29.69
CA ASP A 454 7.81 10.18 28.73
C ASP A 454 8.35 10.53 27.35
N TYR A 455 8.65 9.53 26.56
CA TYR A 455 9.19 9.69 25.21
C TYR A 455 8.71 8.60 24.24
N TYR A 456 8.56 9.00 23.00
CA TYR A 456 8.31 8.13 21.86
C TYR A 456 9.27 8.50 20.72
N VAL A 457 10.04 7.54 20.23
CA VAL A 457 10.94 7.72 19.09
C VAL A 457 10.66 6.63 18.07
N SER A 458 10.55 7.00 16.82
CA SER A 458 10.37 6.04 15.73
C SER A 458 11.24 6.34 14.52
N GLY A 459 11.54 5.31 13.76
CA GLY A 459 12.19 5.37 12.46
C GLY A 459 11.53 4.44 11.46
N ARG A 460 11.31 4.94 10.23
CA ARG A 460 10.76 4.17 9.12
C ARG A 460 11.68 4.24 7.91
N PHE A 461 11.83 3.11 7.25
CA PHE A 461 12.36 3.01 5.89
C PHE A 461 11.34 2.27 5.03
N TYR A 462 10.97 2.88 3.90
CA TYR A 462 10.11 2.29 2.89
C TYR A 462 10.81 2.37 1.54
N ASP A 463 10.81 1.27 0.78
CA ASP A 463 11.41 1.17 -0.56
C ASP A 463 10.44 0.40 -1.46
N GLN A 464 10.12 0.96 -2.63
CA GLN A 464 9.22 0.36 -3.61
C GLN A 464 9.82 0.45 -5.01
N ASP A 465 9.91 -0.69 -5.68
CA ASP A 465 10.20 -0.78 -7.10
C ASP A 465 9.07 -0.22 -7.95
N GLY A 466 9.41 0.34 -9.11
CA GLY A 466 8.45 0.76 -10.12
C GLY A 466 7.84 -0.40 -10.90
N ILE A 467 6.80 -0.06 -11.66
CA ILE A 467 6.06 -1.02 -12.50
C ILE A 467 6.66 -1.19 -13.89
N TYR A 468 7.61 -0.33 -14.29
CA TYR A 468 8.22 -0.41 -15.61
C TYR A 468 9.29 -1.51 -15.68
N ARG A 469 9.29 -2.24 -16.78
CA ARG A 469 10.28 -3.29 -17.07
C ARG A 469 11.61 -2.69 -17.53
N VAL A 470 11.54 -1.59 -18.22
CA VAL A 470 12.65 -0.81 -18.73
C VAL A 470 12.69 0.56 -18.09
N GLY A 471 13.86 1.11 -17.88
CA GLY A 471 14.06 2.32 -17.10
C GLY A 471 14.06 2.03 -15.59
N ASP A 472 14.67 2.92 -14.83
CA ASP A 472 14.73 2.84 -13.37
C ASP A 472 13.60 3.67 -12.77
N GLU A 473 12.65 3.01 -12.13
CA GLU A 473 11.61 3.67 -11.35
C GLU A 473 11.70 3.17 -9.91
N ARG A 474 11.94 4.07 -8.96
CA ARG A 474 12.11 3.70 -7.57
C ARG A 474 11.65 4.81 -6.63
N TYR A 475 10.90 4.43 -5.61
CA TYR A 475 10.41 5.30 -4.55
C TYR A 475 11.01 4.88 -3.22
N LYS A 476 11.65 5.81 -2.51
CA LYS A 476 12.16 5.61 -1.16
C LYS A 476 11.63 6.69 -0.22
N GLN A 477 11.30 6.29 0.99
CA GLN A 477 10.87 7.21 2.03
C GLN A 477 11.53 6.87 3.35
N TYR A 478 12.02 7.89 4.01
CA TYR A 478 12.63 7.83 5.33
C TYR A 478 11.85 8.75 6.27
N ASN A 479 11.46 8.24 7.43
CA ASN A 479 10.82 9.02 8.47
C ASN A 479 11.56 8.84 9.79
N VAL A 480 11.68 9.91 10.56
CA VAL A 480 12.13 9.88 11.95
C VAL A 480 11.22 10.78 12.75
N ARG A 481 10.71 10.29 13.86
CA ARG A 481 9.88 11.04 14.81
C ARG A 481 10.46 10.96 16.20
N ALA A 482 10.44 12.06 16.92
CA ALA A 482 10.75 12.12 18.34
C ALA A 482 9.69 12.96 19.04
N LYS A 483 9.04 12.41 20.06
CA LYS A 483 8.03 13.07 20.86
C LYS A 483 8.35 12.86 22.33
N GLY A 484 8.30 13.91 23.12
CA GLY A 484 8.60 13.84 24.53
C GLY A 484 7.78 14.84 25.34
N ASN A 485 7.42 14.44 26.55
CA ASN A 485 6.76 15.28 27.54
C ASN A 485 7.59 15.28 28.81
N VAL A 486 7.74 16.43 29.43
CA VAL A 486 8.45 16.57 30.70
C VAL A 486 7.60 17.39 31.66
N ARG A 487 7.28 16.82 32.81
CA ARG A 487 6.59 17.50 33.94
C ARG A 487 7.62 18.09 34.86
N ILE A 488 7.92 19.38 34.72
CA ILE A 488 8.91 20.09 35.54
C ILE A 488 8.37 20.31 36.95
N ARG A 489 7.08 20.61 37.05
CA ARG A 489 6.32 20.78 38.29
C ARG A 489 4.94 20.17 38.13
N PRO A 490 4.21 19.86 39.20
CA PRO A 490 2.84 19.39 39.10
C PRO A 490 1.91 20.27 38.24
N TRP A 491 2.22 21.57 38.18
CA TRP A 491 1.47 22.59 37.44
C TRP A 491 2.13 23.02 36.11
N LEU A 492 3.35 22.50 35.75
CA LEU A 492 4.10 22.93 34.57
C LEU A 492 4.55 21.69 33.76
N ARG A 493 4.05 21.54 32.54
CA ARG A 493 4.48 20.55 31.59
C ARG A 493 5.03 21.18 30.31
N LEU A 494 6.15 20.66 29.83
CA LEU A 494 6.71 20.97 28.52
C LEU A 494 6.53 19.74 27.61
N ASN A 495 6.23 19.99 26.34
CA ASN A 495 6.18 18.94 25.31
C ASN A 495 6.97 19.37 24.06
N ASN A 496 7.53 18.39 23.39
CA ASN A 496 8.19 18.55 22.10
C ASN A 496 7.73 17.45 21.16
N ASN A 497 7.52 17.77 19.89
CA ASN A 497 7.17 16.82 18.85
C ASN A 497 7.88 17.19 17.54
N MET A 498 8.96 16.49 17.25
CA MET A 498 9.76 16.63 16.05
C MET A 498 9.42 15.53 15.06
N ASP A 499 9.29 15.88 13.79
CA ASP A 499 9.01 15.01 12.68
C ASP A 499 9.90 15.35 11.48
N PHE A 500 10.57 14.35 10.94
CA PHE A 500 11.48 14.47 9.83
C PHE A 500 11.10 13.44 8.76
N ALA A 501 10.97 13.89 7.51
CA ALA A 501 10.67 13.02 6.37
C ALA A 501 11.53 13.38 5.16
N VAL A 502 12.03 12.35 4.49
CA VAL A 502 12.71 12.46 3.18
C VAL A 502 12.04 11.50 2.23
N VAL A 503 11.69 11.99 1.05
CA VAL A 503 11.21 11.20 -0.08
C VAL A 503 12.20 11.38 -1.22
N ASP A 504 12.61 10.28 -1.82
CA ASP A 504 13.45 10.18 -3.00
C ASP A 504 12.68 9.37 -4.04
N TYR A 505 12.31 10.00 -5.16
CA TYR A 505 11.54 9.35 -6.22
C TYR A 505 12.18 9.59 -7.58
N HIS A 506 12.66 8.53 -8.17
CA HIS A 506 13.17 8.49 -9.52
C HIS A 506 12.17 7.81 -10.46
N GLN A 507 11.91 8.37 -11.63
CA GLN A 507 11.07 7.76 -12.66
C GLN A 507 11.57 8.07 -14.07
N PRO A 508 11.49 7.12 -15.02
CA PRO A 508 11.74 7.40 -16.42
C PRO A 508 10.67 8.33 -16.99
N MET A 509 11.04 9.12 -17.98
CA MET A 509 10.13 10.06 -18.62
C MET A 509 10.02 9.82 -20.12
N LEU A 510 8.82 10.04 -20.64
CA LEU A 510 8.62 10.19 -22.08
C LEU A 510 9.19 11.52 -22.54
N TYR A 511 9.66 11.58 -23.79
CA TYR A 511 10.13 12.81 -24.39
C TYR A 511 9.07 13.93 -24.45
N TYR A 512 7.78 13.57 -24.47
CA TYR A 512 6.68 14.50 -24.23
C TYR A 512 6.30 14.51 -22.73
N SER A 513 6.57 15.59 -22.06
CA SER A 513 6.43 15.70 -20.59
C SER A 513 5.00 15.49 -20.05
N ASN A 514 3.98 15.55 -20.89
CA ASN A 514 2.57 15.46 -20.50
C ASN A 514 1.85 14.19 -20.97
N GLN A 515 2.57 13.25 -21.61
CA GLN A 515 1.94 12.05 -22.14
C GLN A 515 2.10 10.87 -21.18
N LEU A 516 1.12 9.98 -21.16
CA LEU A 516 1.10 8.77 -20.38
C LEU A 516 1.53 7.59 -21.26
N VAL A 517 2.30 6.66 -20.71
CA VAL A 517 2.74 5.45 -21.41
C VAL A 517 1.57 4.69 -22.07
N PRO A 518 0.41 4.47 -21.41
CA PRO A 518 -0.73 3.82 -22.07
C PRO A 518 -1.15 4.52 -23.35
N ARG A 519 -1.24 5.86 -23.34
CA ARG A 519 -1.59 6.65 -24.54
C ARG A 519 -0.56 6.51 -25.64
N MET A 520 0.73 6.43 -25.31
CA MET A 520 1.78 6.25 -26.30
C MET A 520 1.73 4.85 -26.91
N ILE A 521 1.38 3.83 -26.14
CA ILE A 521 1.14 2.47 -26.65
C ILE A 521 -0.06 2.46 -27.60
N GLU A 522 -1.18 3.09 -27.23
CA GLU A 522 -2.37 3.19 -28.09
C GLU A 522 -2.07 3.90 -29.40
N HIS A 523 -1.35 5.01 -29.34
CA HIS A 523 -1.07 5.85 -30.52
C HIS A 523 0.04 5.26 -31.41
N SER A 524 1.12 4.75 -30.85
CA SER A 524 2.38 4.44 -31.55
C SER A 524 2.91 3.03 -31.30
N GLY A 525 2.18 2.22 -30.53
CA GLY A 525 2.54 0.83 -30.20
C GLY A 525 1.88 -0.18 -31.14
N GLN A 526 2.02 0.00 -32.46
CA GLN A 526 1.49 -0.97 -33.43
C GLN A 526 2.18 -2.32 -33.28
N PRO A 527 1.46 -3.42 -33.10
CA PRO A 527 2.06 -4.74 -32.86
C PRO A 527 2.89 -5.26 -34.04
N VAL A 528 2.61 -4.80 -35.26
CA VAL A 528 3.37 -5.18 -36.45
C VAL A 528 4.81 -4.63 -36.41
N SER A 529 5.09 -3.58 -35.65
CA SER A 529 6.42 -3.01 -35.46
C SER A 529 7.25 -3.84 -34.48
N LEU A 530 8.57 -3.75 -34.60
CA LEU A 530 9.55 -4.36 -33.69
C LEU A 530 10.11 -3.32 -32.71
N ILE A 531 10.76 -3.78 -31.65
CA ILE A 531 11.45 -2.93 -30.67
C ILE A 531 12.80 -2.47 -31.26
N THR A 532 13.58 -3.40 -31.77
CA THR A 532 14.88 -3.15 -32.39
C THR A 532 14.93 -3.69 -33.81
N ASN A 533 15.79 -3.09 -34.62
CA ASN A 533 16.18 -3.59 -35.91
C ASN A 533 17.14 -4.78 -35.77
N PRO A 534 17.41 -5.56 -36.84
CA PRO A 534 18.37 -6.70 -36.79
C PRO A 534 19.78 -6.32 -36.37
N ASP A 535 20.19 -5.08 -36.61
CA ASP A 535 21.50 -4.52 -36.25
C ASP A 535 21.53 -4.00 -34.78
N GLY A 536 20.45 -4.15 -34.03
CA GLY A 536 20.34 -3.69 -32.66
C GLY A 536 19.95 -2.22 -32.50
N THR A 537 19.79 -1.47 -33.57
CA THR A 537 19.32 -0.08 -33.52
C THR A 537 17.83 0.01 -33.17
N TRP A 538 17.40 1.16 -32.63
CA TRP A 538 15.99 1.38 -32.30
C TRP A 538 15.13 1.55 -33.55
N THR A 539 13.98 0.89 -33.57
CA THR A 539 12.96 1.17 -34.58
C THR A 539 12.32 2.54 -34.37
N TYR A 540 11.75 3.12 -35.41
CA TYR A 540 11.01 4.37 -35.27
C TYR A 540 9.84 4.24 -34.29
N ALA A 541 9.12 3.11 -34.29
CA ALA A 541 8.03 2.85 -33.35
C ALA A 541 8.50 2.85 -31.88
N ALA A 542 9.64 2.22 -31.59
CA ALA A 542 10.21 2.17 -30.24
C ALA A 542 10.63 3.54 -29.72
N VAL A 543 11.14 4.40 -30.62
CA VAL A 543 11.46 5.79 -30.26
C VAL A 543 10.21 6.61 -30.09
N LEU A 544 9.26 6.52 -31.02
CA LEU A 544 8.04 7.34 -31.01
C LEU A 544 7.11 7.02 -29.83
N ASN A 545 7.00 5.76 -29.41
CA ASN A 545 6.21 5.39 -28.22
C ASN A 545 6.97 5.59 -26.90
N GLY A 546 8.25 5.97 -26.94
CA GLY A 546 9.08 6.29 -25.79
C GLY A 546 9.83 5.09 -25.15
N TYR A 547 9.69 3.90 -25.71
CA TYR A 547 10.37 2.71 -25.19
C TYR A 547 11.90 2.86 -25.20
N ALA A 548 12.46 3.35 -26.30
CA ALA A 548 13.89 3.60 -26.41
C ALA A 548 14.41 4.54 -25.32
N GLY A 549 13.69 5.63 -25.05
CA GLY A 549 14.04 6.58 -23.99
C GLY A 549 14.04 5.97 -22.60
N PHE A 550 13.08 5.08 -22.33
CA PHE A 550 13.04 4.35 -21.06
C PHE A 550 14.21 3.36 -20.95
N ALA A 551 14.49 2.63 -22.03
CA ALA A 551 15.58 1.63 -22.06
C ALA A 551 16.97 2.27 -21.92
N GLU A 552 17.20 3.43 -22.51
CA GLU A 552 18.45 4.18 -22.37
C GLU A 552 18.59 4.89 -21.03
N GLY A 553 17.45 5.17 -20.33
CA GLY A 553 17.45 5.80 -19.02
C GLY A 553 17.95 7.25 -18.97
N THR A 554 18.07 7.91 -20.13
CA THR A 554 18.63 9.27 -20.22
C THR A 554 17.57 10.37 -20.13
N SER A 555 16.28 10.01 -20.22
CA SER A 555 15.15 10.89 -19.91
C SER A 555 14.47 10.43 -18.62
N TYR A 556 14.50 11.30 -17.61
CA TYR A 556 13.99 10.95 -16.28
C TYR A 556 13.46 12.16 -15.52
N GLN A 557 12.73 11.90 -14.45
CA GLN A 557 12.41 12.88 -13.42
C GLN A 557 12.89 12.34 -12.07
N GLN A 558 13.70 13.16 -11.40
CA GLN A 558 14.08 12.98 -10.01
C GLN A 558 13.30 13.96 -9.16
N GLU A 559 12.67 13.49 -8.08
CA GLU A 559 11.94 14.31 -7.12
C GLU A 559 12.42 14.01 -5.70
N ASP A 560 13.02 15.01 -5.06
CA ASP A 560 13.51 14.93 -3.68
C ASP A 560 12.68 15.85 -2.80
N LYS A 561 11.96 15.28 -1.84
CA LYS A 561 11.18 16.03 -0.87
C LYS A 561 11.78 15.87 0.52
N PHE A 562 12.02 16.99 1.16
CA PHE A 562 12.51 17.09 2.54
C PHE A 562 11.48 17.84 3.37
N THR A 563 11.13 17.32 4.53
CA THR A 563 10.23 17.98 5.48
C THR A 563 10.79 17.83 6.89
N LEU A 564 10.89 18.96 7.59
CA LEU A 564 11.21 19.03 9.02
C LEU A 564 10.10 19.81 9.70
N LYS A 565 9.49 19.22 10.70
CA LYS A 565 8.49 19.86 11.56
C LYS A 565 8.92 19.69 13.01
N ASP A 566 8.86 20.78 13.77
CA ASP A 566 9.09 20.77 15.20
C ASP A 566 8.04 21.63 15.92
N LYS A 567 7.46 21.09 16.98
CA LYS A 567 6.48 21.75 17.82
C LYS A 567 6.93 21.70 19.26
N LEU A 568 7.14 22.88 19.85
CA LEU A 568 7.38 23.06 21.28
C LEU A 568 6.10 23.55 21.94
N GLY A 569 5.69 22.90 23.02
CA GLY A 569 4.49 23.27 23.77
C GLY A 569 4.76 23.42 25.25
N VAL A 570 3.97 24.28 25.90
CA VAL A 570 3.94 24.48 27.34
C VAL A 570 2.49 24.40 27.82
N GLU A 571 2.26 23.71 28.91
CA GLU A 571 0.98 23.65 29.61
C GLU A 571 1.16 24.05 31.07
N ILE A 572 0.31 24.94 31.55
CA ILE A 572 0.34 25.50 32.90
C ILE A 572 -1.04 25.33 33.53
N ASP A 573 -1.13 24.52 34.57
CA ASP A 573 -2.33 24.39 35.40
C ASP A 573 -2.32 25.51 36.48
N LEU A 574 -2.88 26.69 36.16
CA LEU A 574 -2.95 27.82 37.06
C LEU A 574 -3.83 27.51 38.27
N VAL A 575 -4.94 26.84 38.05
CA VAL A 575 -5.79 26.29 39.12
C VAL A 575 -6.12 24.86 38.73
N LYS A 576 -5.68 23.90 39.53
CA LYS A 576 -5.82 22.48 39.27
C LYS A 576 -7.28 22.12 38.91
N ASP A 577 -7.43 21.46 37.77
CA ASP A 577 -8.71 20.98 37.21
C ASP A 577 -9.76 22.09 36.92
N VAL A 578 -9.37 23.38 37.00
CA VAL A 578 -10.26 24.53 36.79
C VAL A 578 -9.76 25.48 35.71
N LEU A 579 -8.50 25.88 35.77
CA LEU A 579 -7.95 26.85 34.82
C LEU A 579 -6.58 26.39 34.31
N LYS A 580 -6.55 26.08 33.03
CA LYS A 580 -5.36 25.66 32.31
C LYS A 580 -5.02 26.68 31.22
N VAL A 581 -3.74 27.04 31.11
CA VAL A 581 -3.20 27.86 30.03
C VAL A 581 -2.21 26.99 29.22
N SER A 582 -2.38 26.97 27.92
CA SER A 582 -1.51 26.23 27.01
C SER A 582 -0.97 27.17 25.92
N GLY A 583 0.26 26.96 25.53
CA GLY A 583 0.86 27.65 24.41
C GLY A 583 1.76 26.71 23.61
N ASP A 584 1.83 26.90 22.31
CA ASP A 584 2.76 26.19 21.43
C ASP A 584 3.35 27.08 20.36
N LEU A 585 4.56 26.72 19.94
CA LEU A 585 5.28 27.28 18.80
C LEU A 585 5.68 26.16 17.88
N SER A 586 5.25 26.24 16.63
CA SER A 586 5.54 25.24 15.61
C SER A 586 6.34 25.85 14.47
N TYR A 587 7.31 25.10 13.98
CA TYR A 587 8.09 25.43 12.79
C TYR A 587 8.02 24.26 11.80
N LEU A 588 7.65 24.55 10.56
CA LEU A 588 7.67 23.57 9.46
C LEU A 588 8.49 24.14 8.31
N TYR A 589 9.51 23.40 7.91
CA TYR A 589 10.27 23.63 6.70
C TYR A 589 10.08 22.48 5.74
N SER A 590 9.67 22.78 4.51
CA SER A 590 9.56 21.78 3.43
C SER A 590 10.30 22.30 2.20
N ARG A 591 11.08 21.40 1.60
CA ARG A 591 11.72 21.60 0.31
C ARG A 591 11.33 20.46 -0.61
N ASN A 592 10.86 20.79 -1.80
CA ASN A 592 10.69 19.85 -2.90
C ASN A 592 11.56 20.29 -4.07
N THR A 593 12.50 19.47 -4.49
CA THR A 593 13.34 19.68 -5.67
C THR A 593 12.92 18.67 -6.75
N ARG A 594 12.59 19.17 -7.92
CA ARG A 594 12.28 18.33 -9.07
C ARG A 594 13.27 18.65 -10.19
N GLU A 595 14.05 17.66 -10.57
CA GLU A 595 14.91 17.69 -11.74
C GLU A 595 14.24 16.87 -12.85
N ARG A 596 14.14 17.44 -14.04
CA ARG A 596 13.59 16.78 -15.22
C ARG A 596 14.58 16.88 -16.37
N VAL A 597 14.89 15.75 -16.94
CA VAL A 597 15.75 15.63 -18.12
C VAL A 597 14.93 15.01 -19.25
N THR A 598 14.93 15.65 -20.42
CA THR A 598 14.35 15.08 -21.64
C THR A 598 15.39 15.12 -22.75
N ASN A 599 15.51 14.02 -23.49
CA ASN A 599 16.47 13.89 -24.58
C ASN A 599 15.79 13.68 -25.93
N MET A 600 16.56 13.88 -26.98
CA MET A 600 16.22 13.46 -28.34
C MET A 600 16.64 12.02 -28.54
N TYR A 601 15.87 11.28 -29.32
CA TYR A 601 16.15 9.88 -29.63
C TYR A 601 16.09 9.66 -31.13
N THR A 602 17.04 8.88 -31.65
CA THR A 602 17.10 8.55 -33.07
C THR A 602 16.59 7.13 -33.30
N GLY A 603 15.59 7.01 -34.16
CA GLY A 603 15.09 5.76 -34.69
C GLY A 603 15.62 5.54 -36.10
N TYR A 604 15.79 4.29 -36.50
CA TYR A 604 16.24 3.92 -37.81
C TYR A 604 15.09 3.37 -38.63
N THR A 605 14.88 3.93 -39.79
CA THR A 605 13.84 3.53 -40.75
C THR A 605 14.41 2.71 -41.91
N GLY A 606 15.72 2.52 -41.94
CA GLY A 606 16.51 1.73 -42.85
C GLY A 606 17.98 1.74 -42.38
N PRO A 607 18.90 0.90 -42.91
CA PRO A 607 20.29 0.84 -42.48
C PRO A 607 21.01 2.21 -42.53
N GLU A 608 20.67 3.04 -43.50
CA GLU A 608 21.24 4.37 -43.70
C GLU A 608 20.23 5.52 -43.49
N SER A 609 19.02 5.20 -43.04
CA SER A 609 17.94 6.17 -42.91
C SER A 609 17.54 6.34 -41.44
N THR A 610 17.64 7.55 -40.92
CA THR A 610 17.29 7.89 -39.54
C THR A 610 16.16 8.87 -39.46
N ILE A 611 15.49 8.90 -38.29
CA ILE A 611 14.53 9.90 -37.90
C ILE A 611 14.73 10.23 -36.42
N THR A 612 14.86 11.50 -36.10
CA THR A 612 15.01 11.95 -34.72
C THR A 612 13.68 12.42 -34.17
N VAL A 613 13.30 11.89 -33.01
CA VAL A 613 12.09 12.29 -32.27
C VAL A 613 12.49 13.33 -31.24
N ASN A 614 11.59 14.32 -31.01
CA ASN A 614 11.80 15.48 -30.16
C ASN A 614 12.81 16.53 -30.71
N GLU A 615 13.15 16.44 -31.98
CA GLU A 615 14.11 17.37 -32.60
C GLU A 615 13.65 18.84 -32.50
N SER A 616 12.35 19.08 -32.68
CA SER A 616 11.78 20.45 -32.63
C SER A 616 11.77 21.06 -31.22
N GLN A 617 11.81 20.26 -30.17
CA GLN A 617 11.83 20.74 -28.77
C GLN A 617 13.23 20.66 -28.16
N GLY A 618 14.15 19.91 -28.80
CA GLY A 618 15.50 19.69 -28.31
C GLY A 618 15.56 18.88 -27.02
N SER A 619 16.77 18.65 -26.54
CA SER A 619 17.02 18.10 -25.20
C SER A 619 16.93 19.21 -24.16
N THR A 620 16.36 18.92 -22.99
CA THR A 620 16.16 19.92 -21.93
C THR A 620 16.58 19.41 -20.57
N LEU A 621 17.07 20.33 -19.74
CA LEU A 621 17.23 20.16 -18.30
C LEU A 621 16.41 21.23 -17.58
N GLU A 622 15.47 20.78 -16.77
CA GLU A 622 14.64 21.66 -15.92
C GLU A 622 14.88 21.31 -14.45
N ASN A 623 15.17 22.30 -13.64
CA ASN A 623 15.24 22.15 -12.19
C ASN A 623 14.26 23.11 -11.53
N VAL A 624 13.33 22.57 -10.77
CA VAL A 624 12.31 23.33 -10.03
C VAL A 624 12.51 23.06 -8.55
N ARG A 625 12.66 24.12 -7.77
CA ARG A 625 12.78 24.05 -6.33
C ARG A 625 11.66 24.85 -5.67
N TYR A 626 10.95 24.20 -4.78
CA TYR A 626 9.92 24.78 -3.93
C TYR A 626 10.40 24.75 -2.49
N ASP A 627 10.54 25.92 -1.87
CA ASP A 627 10.84 26.05 -0.44
C ASP A 627 9.60 26.63 0.26
N MET A 628 9.21 26.04 1.40
CA MET A 628 8.16 26.53 2.26
C MET A 628 8.68 26.65 3.69
N ASN A 629 8.46 27.80 4.29
CA ASN A 629 8.66 28.04 5.72
C ASN A 629 7.32 28.39 6.33
N TYR A 630 6.94 27.68 7.38
CA TYR A 630 5.70 27.92 8.10
C TYR A 630 5.99 28.00 9.59
N ILE A 631 5.49 29.05 10.23
CA ILE A 631 5.57 29.27 11.67
C ILE A 631 4.12 29.42 12.15
N SER A 632 3.79 28.74 13.22
CA SER A 632 2.50 28.87 13.88
C SER A 632 2.71 28.97 15.39
N SER A 633 1.95 29.83 16.04
CA SER A 633 1.94 29.98 17.50
C SER A 633 0.52 30.07 18.00
N ASN A 634 0.21 29.29 19.02
CA ASN A 634 -1.08 29.26 19.68
C ASN A 634 -0.90 29.57 21.16
N ILE A 635 -1.82 30.35 21.72
CA ILE A 635 -1.97 30.54 23.17
C ILE A 635 -3.44 30.45 23.46
N TYR A 636 -3.84 29.59 24.38
CA TYR A 636 -5.24 29.45 24.76
C TYR A 636 -5.40 29.13 26.25
N ALA A 637 -6.52 29.56 26.81
CA ALA A 637 -6.93 29.27 28.17
C ALA A 637 -8.22 28.46 28.18
N GLU A 638 -8.23 27.44 28.97
CA GLU A 638 -9.39 26.57 29.20
C GLU A 638 -9.86 26.77 30.65
N TYR A 639 -11.11 27.17 30.84
CA TYR A 639 -11.74 27.35 32.11
C TYR A 639 -12.90 26.37 32.30
N THR A 640 -12.79 25.49 33.28
CA THR A 640 -13.74 24.41 33.56
C THR A 640 -14.16 24.53 35.03
N PRO A 641 -15.13 25.41 35.34
CA PRO A 641 -15.59 25.59 36.72
C PRO A 641 -16.33 24.33 37.23
N LYS A 642 -16.21 24.04 38.51
CA LYS A 642 -16.97 22.98 39.18
C LYS A 642 -18.35 23.50 39.50
N LEU A 643 -19.39 23.06 38.76
CA LEU A 643 -20.76 23.50 38.87
C LEU A 643 -21.69 22.44 39.52
N GLY A 644 -21.13 21.52 40.34
CA GLY A 644 -21.83 20.36 40.86
C GLY A 644 -21.68 19.15 39.95
N ASP A 645 -22.41 18.08 40.21
CA ASP A 645 -22.29 16.80 39.47
C ASP A 645 -23.14 16.77 38.19
N ASP A 646 -24.23 17.59 38.14
CA ASP A 646 -25.19 17.58 37.03
C ASP A 646 -24.88 18.59 35.93
N HIS A 647 -23.95 19.51 36.14
CA HIS A 647 -23.63 20.57 35.15
C HIS A 647 -22.16 20.60 34.80
N SER A 648 -21.91 20.63 33.49
CA SER A 648 -20.55 20.77 32.93
C SER A 648 -20.47 22.03 32.07
N LEU A 649 -19.57 22.91 32.39
CA LEU A 649 -19.24 24.10 31.58
C LEU A 649 -17.76 24.11 31.25
N LYS A 650 -17.45 24.28 29.98
CA LYS A 650 -16.07 24.45 29.49
C LYS A 650 -16.02 25.69 28.59
N LEU A 651 -15.23 26.66 28.99
CA LEU A 651 -14.96 27.87 28.20
C LEU A 651 -13.54 27.80 27.65
N LEU A 652 -13.36 28.01 26.36
CA LEU A 652 -12.09 28.06 25.67
C LEU A 652 -11.95 29.43 24.99
N GLY A 653 -10.86 30.14 25.29
CA GLY A 653 -10.49 31.39 24.62
C GLY A 653 -9.03 31.32 24.20
N GLY A 654 -8.72 31.78 22.99
CA GLY A 654 -7.36 31.67 22.51
C GLY A 654 -7.00 32.65 21.40
N TRP A 655 -5.71 32.66 21.10
CA TRP A 655 -5.10 33.46 20.05
C TRP A 655 -4.18 32.57 19.21
N ASN A 656 -4.27 32.73 17.89
CA ASN A 656 -3.48 31.99 16.91
C ASN A 656 -2.77 32.98 16.00
N LEU A 657 -1.50 32.73 15.71
CA LEU A 657 -0.69 33.43 14.70
C LEU A 657 -0.09 32.39 13.76
N GLU A 658 -0.24 32.65 12.47
CA GLU A 658 0.38 31.83 11.42
C GLU A 658 1.07 32.69 10.40
N LYS A 659 2.25 32.25 9.96
CA LYS A 659 2.99 32.88 8.87
C LYS A 659 3.54 31.81 7.96
N LYS A 660 3.16 31.87 6.69
CA LYS A 660 3.56 30.92 5.64
C LYS A 660 4.25 31.66 4.50
N LYS A 661 5.47 31.26 4.17
CA LYS A 661 6.26 31.84 3.09
C LYS A 661 6.66 30.76 2.10
N TYR A 662 6.29 30.96 0.85
CA TYR A 662 6.69 30.13 -0.27
C TYR A 662 7.73 30.82 -1.12
N ARG A 663 8.62 30.05 -1.69
CA ARG A 663 9.56 30.46 -2.73
C ARG A 663 9.67 29.36 -3.77
N THR A 664 9.53 29.73 -5.03
CA THR A 664 9.76 28.82 -6.16
C THR A 664 10.89 29.38 -7.01
N LEU A 665 11.82 28.50 -7.40
CA LEU A 665 12.87 28.78 -8.35
C LEU A 665 12.77 27.74 -9.47
N THR A 666 12.60 28.19 -10.70
CA THR A 666 12.61 27.34 -11.90
C THR A 666 13.74 27.77 -12.80
N ILE A 667 14.59 26.84 -13.19
CA ILE A 667 15.65 27.03 -14.18
C ILE A 667 15.46 25.96 -15.24
N ARG A 668 15.39 26.37 -16.51
CA ARG A 668 15.33 25.46 -17.65
C ARG A 668 16.34 25.91 -18.69
N ARG A 669 17.03 24.96 -19.28
CA ARG A 669 17.93 25.16 -20.40
C ARG A 669 17.75 24.06 -21.43
N GLU A 670 18.03 24.37 -22.69
CA GLU A 670 17.97 23.44 -23.82
C GLU A 670 19.38 23.11 -24.31
N GLY A 671 19.51 22.08 -25.14
CA GLY A 671 20.78 21.70 -25.76
C GLY A 671 21.74 20.94 -24.85
N LEU A 672 21.34 19.75 -24.37
CA LEU A 672 22.23 18.84 -23.62
C LEU A 672 23.29 18.28 -24.57
N THR A 673 24.56 18.65 -24.35
CA THR A 673 25.70 18.12 -25.11
C THR A 673 26.13 16.71 -24.65
N VAL A 674 25.85 16.37 -23.39
CA VAL A 674 26.16 15.03 -22.81
C VAL A 674 24.92 14.50 -22.12
N PRO A 675 24.05 13.72 -22.80
CA PRO A 675 22.79 13.20 -22.24
C PRO A 675 22.96 12.36 -20.96
N SER A 676 24.06 11.61 -20.84
CA SER A 676 24.36 10.78 -19.65
C SER A 676 24.84 11.58 -18.42
N LYS A 677 25.16 12.87 -18.59
CA LYS A 677 25.62 13.76 -17.52
C LYS A 677 24.96 15.13 -17.63
N PRO A 678 23.65 15.20 -17.38
CA PRO A 678 22.92 16.45 -17.49
C PRO A 678 23.47 17.49 -16.53
N SER A 679 23.89 18.64 -17.06
CA SER A 679 24.42 19.75 -16.27
C SER A 679 24.19 21.06 -17.02
N PHE A 680 23.72 22.09 -16.34
CA PHE A 680 23.53 23.41 -16.93
C PHE A 680 24.82 24.00 -17.53
N GLY A 681 25.98 23.62 -17.01
CA GLY A 681 27.28 24.04 -17.54
C GLY A 681 27.70 23.35 -18.83
N LEU A 682 27.06 22.22 -19.19
CA LEU A 682 27.31 21.43 -20.40
C LEU A 682 26.19 21.56 -21.42
N MET A 683 25.49 22.70 -21.46
CA MET A 683 24.38 22.95 -22.37
C MET A 683 24.72 24.14 -23.27
N ASP A 684 24.43 24.02 -24.57
CA ASP A 684 24.73 25.03 -25.58
C ASP A 684 23.52 25.78 -26.14
N GLY A 685 22.32 25.34 -25.76
CA GLY A 685 21.07 25.95 -26.20
C GLY A 685 20.62 27.16 -25.37
N VAL A 686 19.43 27.65 -25.67
CA VAL A 686 18.83 28.83 -25.04
C VAL A 686 18.48 28.53 -23.58
N THR A 687 18.84 29.47 -22.70
CA THR A 687 18.36 29.47 -21.31
C THR A 687 17.05 30.26 -21.26
N SER A 688 15.99 29.66 -20.75
CA SER A 688 14.82 30.44 -20.35
C SER A 688 15.18 31.29 -19.12
N ASP A 689 14.69 32.50 -19.05
CA ASP A 689 14.90 33.36 -17.87
C ASP A 689 14.46 32.63 -16.60
N PRO A 690 15.28 32.63 -15.55
CA PRO A 690 14.92 32.01 -14.29
C PRO A 690 13.63 32.62 -13.74
N ALA A 691 12.58 31.82 -13.62
CA ALA A 691 11.36 32.29 -13.00
C ALA A 691 11.48 32.14 -11.47
N VAL A 692 11.42 33.27 -10.76
CA VAL A 692 11.38 33.32 -9.31
C VAL A 692 10.00 33.78 -8.88
N GLY A 693 9.24 32.89 -8.25
CA GLY A 693 7.95 33.18 -7.64
C GLY A 693 8.04 33.06 -6.11
N GLY A 694 7.26 33.85 -5.41
CA GLY A 694 7.13 33.68 -3.96
C GLY A 694 6.03 34.58 -3.40
N TYR A 695 5.35 34.10 -2.38
CA TYR A 695 4.37 34.86 -1.63
C TYR A 695 4.46 34.54 -0.13
N CYS A 696 4.02 35.49 0.68
CA CYS A 696 3.94 35.37 2.13
C CYS A 696 2.47 35.52 2.53
N LEU A 697 1.93 34.53 3.22
CA LEU A 697 0.62 34.60 3.85
C LEU A 697 0.83 34.82 5.34
N LEU A 698 0.16 35.83 5.90
CA LEU A 698 0.12 36.15 7.33
C LEU A 698 -1.18 35.65 7.93
#